data_561835eff83f79e3287bfe483a12432d
#
_entry.id   561835eff83f79e3287bfe483a12432d
#
_cell.length_a   1.000
_cell.length_b   1.000
_cell.length_c   1.000
_cell.angle_alpha   90.00
_cell.angle_beta   90.00
_cell.angle_gamma   90.00
#
_symmetry.space_group_name_H-M   'P 1'
#
loop_
_entity.id
_entity.type
_entity.pdbx_description
1 polymer ?
#
loop_
_entity_poly.entity_id
_entity_poly.type
_entity_poly.pdbx_seq_one_letter_code
_entity_poly.pdbx_strand_id
1 'polypeptide(L)'
;MKFDDYITPEQFDFELFSKVKPLKRKKGTKAKKKGNTRIDYLDCISAFDIETTNIKNYTEKNKYDSVEIVVDSEKSFAVMYVNQMHFRFTVDGTKYDFTVICRTWEEYQIFLMKLQECMYKDNKSECCLVVWVHNLQFEFSFLKSVFEFNPEDVFAMDVRKVVKARTGNIEFRCSYIQTNMGLELFTKGLPHAKLSGEDFDYSKIRHSETPLSREEYQYCINDVYGLCEAMEKRMNDFGDDLYTIPMTSTGYVRREAKEALKAFRHSGSFKEQLDDYSTYKMLRKAFRGGDTHANRFHACEIIDDAVSVDRSSSYPDVIVNEEYPMTKFKSFAPSGDEEMITKLIDNQIPFLTYAIFTNIEVKEGCTDPYIPRSQCDILYNDVDDKTYFKDSRNKKYKKGEGFYNDNGRVLKAELVKICITDVDWQEIIYDYNYESVRFEQIMTSKYGKLPKEFIDLVIKYYKAKTELKTEKPGVIETEKEKEYRETLYNKSKNLLNALFGMLVMRVCIQSYKFFPGNNEVMMVPPYDKEGNEMTEEELYNQEVGKQILFYRIGVYITAHARKWLRIGIRIVGDRHIYNDTDSVKAMGLKYEEFDEINEVLKNRSIESGAFATDPKGETHYMGAFEIDGIYERFCTMGSKKYCYEYINEDGEKDFAITISGVPKEDGAKEMISKAKKKGVEPIELFKPGFVFENSGKLMPIYHDTFDYGDVDITDLYGNTITEHVTSSVCLVETKYKLGLTEEYFDLVNDCETYLLYALTDIK
;
A
#
# COMPACT_ATOMS: atom_id res chain seq x y z
N MET A 1 -27.80 -14.21 -24.22
CA MET A 1 -26.61 -13.59 -24.84
C MET A 1 -26.29 -14.33 -26.11
N LYS A 2 -26.06 -13.62 -27.20
CA LYS A 2 -25.63 -14.23 -28.46
C LYS A 2 -24.14 -14.55 -28.32
N PHE A 3 -23.73 -15.71 -28.87
CA PHE A 3 -22.37 -16.24 -28.82
C PHE A 3 -21.39 -15.53 -29.79
N ASP A 4 -21.71 -14.34 -30.26
CA ASP A 4 -20.99 -13.63 -31.32
C ASP A 4 -20.07 -12.51 -30.81
N ASP A 5 -19.72 -12.52 -29.51
CA ASP A 5 -18.97 -11.40 -28.89
C ASP A 5 -17.45 -11.53 -29.02
N TYR A 6 -16.93 -12.57 -29.65
CA TYR A 6 -15.51 -12.71 -29.95
C TYR A 6 -15.24 -13.20 -31.35
N ILE A 7 -14.06 -12.86 -31.84
CA ILE A 7 -13.56 -13.27 -33.17
C ILE A 7 -12.13 -13.80 -33.07
N THR A 8 -11.70 -14.55 -34.08
CA THR A 8 -10.28 -14.92 -34.23
C THR A 8 -9.48 -13.79 -34.92
N PRO A 9 -8.14 -13.79 -34.86
CA PRO A 9 -7.30 -12.83 -35.57
C PRO A 9 -7.56 -12.74 -37.07
N GLU A 10 -7.93 -13.85 -37.72
CA GLU A 10 -8.23 -13.89 -39.19
C GLU A 10 -9.55 -13.20 -39.54
N GLN A 11 -10.48 -13.13 -38.58
CA GLN A 11 -11.78 -12.48 -38.76
C GLN A 11 -11.72 -10.97 -38.49
N PHE A 12 -10.58 -10.46 -38.02
CA PHE A 12 -10.43 -9.05 -37.70
C PHE A 12 -10.38 -8.20 -39.00
N ASP A 13 -11.24 -7.20 -39.09
CA ASP A 13 -11.29 -6.29 -40.24
C ASP A 13 -10.25 -5.14 -40.08
N PHE A 14 -9.03 -5.38 -40.55
CA PHE A 14 -7.92 -4.43 -40.52
C PHE A 14 -8.22 -3.18 -41.39
N GLU A 15 -9.00 -3.30 -42.49
CA GLU A 15 -9.39 -2.17 -43.34
C GLU A 15 -10.34 -1.23 -42.56
N LEU A 16 -11.31 -1.79 -41.85
CA LEU A 16 -12.20 -1.02 -41.00
C LEU A 16 -11.38 -0.33 -39.87
N PHE A 17 -10.50 -1.04 -39.21
CA PHE A 17 -9.71 -0.47 -38.11
C PHE A 17 -8.77 0.65 -38.60
N SER A 18 -8.28 0.61 -39.83
CA SER A 18 -7.44 1.68 -40.40
C SER A 18 -8.15 3.03 -40.48
N LYS A 19 -9.49 3.05 -40.40
CA LYS A 19 -10.32 4.25 -40.45
C LYS A 19 -10.48 4.90 -39.04
N VAL A 20 -10.03 4.25 -37.96
CA VAL A 20 -10.06 4.80 -36.63
C VAL A 20 -9.09 5.99 -36.53
N LYS A 21 -9.63 7.16 -36.23
CA LYS A 21 -8.88 8.42 -36.20
C LYS A 21 -8.24 8.66 -34.82
N PRO A 22 -7.18 9.47 -34.74
CA PRO A 22 -6.65 9.92 -33.47
C PRO A 22 -7.69 10.71 -32.68
N LEU A 23 -7.71 10.47 -31.37
CA LEU A 23 -8.51 11.23 -30.41
C LEU A 23 -8.10 12.71 -30.44
N LYS A 24 -9.08 13.60 -30.53
CA LYS A 24 -8.84 15.06 -30.52
C LYS A 24 -8.38 15.52 -29.13
N ARG A 25 -7.23 16.17 -29.06
CA ARG A 25 -6.73 16.73 -27.80
C ARG A 25 -7.61 17.88 -27.32
N LYS A 26 -7.92 17.88 -26.05
CA LYS A 26 -8.58 19.03 -25.39
C LYS A 26 -7.65 20.24 -25.41
N LYS A 27 -8.23 21.45 -25.52
CA LYS A 27 -7.47 22.72 -25.53
C LYS A 27 -6.64 22.83 -24.24
N GLY A 28 -5.35 23.12 -24.38
CA GLY A 28 -4.42 23.23 -23.23
C GLY A 28 -3.68 21.93 -22.88
N THR A 29 -4.04 20.79 -23.44
CA THR A 29 -3.32 19.53 -23.23
C THR A 29 -1.99 19.54 -23.98
N LYS A 30 -0.88 19.37 -23.26
CA LYS A 30 0.46 19.31 -23.87
C LYS A 30 0.62 18.07 -24.75
N ALA A 31 1.25 18.24 -25.91
CA ALA A 31 1.58 17.12 -26.78
C ALA A 31 2.62 16.22 -26.13
N LYS A 32 2.38 14.91 -26.12
CA LYS A 32 3.46 13.93 -25.87
C LYS A 32 4.38 13.89 -27.09
N LYS A 33 5.66 13.72 -26.84
CA LYS A 33 6.67 13.58 -27.90
C LYS A 33 7.63 12.44 -27.55
N LYS A 34 8.08 11.71 -28.56
CA LYS A 34 9.24 10.83 -28.53
C LYS A 34 10.30 11.48 -29.43
N GLY A 35 11.34 12.04 -28.83
CA GLY A 35 12.23 12.93 -29.55
C GLY A 35 11.49 14.12 -30.16
N ASN A 36 11.55 14.28 -31.48
CA ASN A 36 10.83 15.34 -32.23
C ASN A 36 9.45 14.93 -32.73
N THR A 37 9.08 13.65 -32.66
CA THR A 37 7.81 13.13 -33.16
C THR A 37 6.70 13.29 -32.12
N ARG A 38 5.55 13.82 -32.55
CA ARG A 38 4.35 13.91 -31.72
C ARG A 38 3.68 12.53 -31.66
N ILE A 39 3.25 12.12 -30.47
CA ILE A 39 2.46 10.91 -30.26
C ILE A 39 0.99 11.31 -30.09
N ASP A 40 0.11 10.78 -30.93
CA ASP A 40 -1.35 10.90 -30.79
C ASP A 40 -1.95 9.52 -30.49
N TYR A 41 -2.96 9.48 -29.61
CA TYR A 41 -3.66 8.24 -29.28
C TYR A 41 -4.84 8.03 -30.21
N LEU A 42 -5.06 6.79 -30.65
CA LEU A 42 -6.27 6.41 -31.40
C LEU A 42 -7.51 6.59 -30.51
N ASP A 43 -8.63 6.96 -31.13
CA ASP A 43 -9.94 7.02 -30.44
C ASP A 43 -10.54 5.62 -30.31
N CYS A 44 -9.85 4.80 -29.54
CA CYS A 44 -10.17 3.40 -29.28
C CYS A 44 -9.84 3.10 -27.83
N ILE A 45 -10.77 2.46 -27.12
CA ILE A 45 -10.52 1.88 -25.80
C ILE A 45 -10.26 0.39 -26.01
N SER A 46 -9.12 -0.09 -25.54
CA SER A 46 -8.73 -1.49 -25.67
C SER A 46 -8.21 -2.01 -24.34
N ALA A 47 -8.42 -3.30 -24.10
CA ALA A 47 -7.88 -4.02 -22.94
C ALA A 47 -7.30 -5.36 -23.38
N PHE A 48 -6.33 -5.87 -22.62
CA PHE A 48 -5.64 -7.14 -22.86
C PHE A 48 -5.49 -7.89 -21.58
N ASP A 49 -5.60 -9.21 -21.64
CA ASP A 49 -5.39 -10.12 -20.53
C ASP A 49 -4.95 -11.51 -21.03
N ILE A 50 -4.38 -12.34 -20.15
CA ILE A 50 -3.93 -13.69 -20.46
C ILE A 50 -4.39 -14.69 -19.39
N GLU A 51 -4.67 -15.93 -19.81
CA GLU A 51 -4.86 -17.03 -18.88
C GLU A 51 -3.67 -18.00 -18.94
N THR A 52 -3.25 -18.45 -17.78
CA THR A 52 -2.05 -19.28 -17.65
C THR A 52 -2.29 -20.57 -16.88
N THR A 53 -1.58 -21.61 -17.26
CA THR A 53 -1.42 -22.83 -16.47
C THR A 53 -0.13 -22.75 -15.67
N ASN A 54 -0.22 -22.93 -14.34
CA ASN A 54 0.93 -22.93 -13.45
C ASN A 54 1.40 -24.37 -13.20
N ILE A 55 2.61 -24.68 -13.65
CA ILE A 55 3.31 -25.93 -13.34
C ILE A 55 4.07 -25.69 -12.03
N LYS A 56 3.65 -26.37 -10.96
CA LYS A 56 4.13 -26.17 -9.59
C LYS A 56 4.93 -27.38 -9.13
N ASN A 57 6.16 -27.19 -8.70
CA ASN A 57 6.98 -28.23 -8.09
C ASN A 57 7.40 -27.79 -6.68
N TYR A 58 7.22 -28.69 -5.72
CA TYR A 58 7.53 -28.46 -4.31
C TYR A 58 8.51 -29.51 -3.81
N THR A 59 9.49 -29.09 -3.00
CA THR A 59 10.34 -29.98 -2.22
C THR A 59 9.99 -29.86 -0.75
N GLU A 60 9.68 -30.97 -0.08
CA GLU A 60 9.50 -31.01 1.36
C GLU A 60 10.85 -31.15 2.04
N LYS A 61 11.21 -30.18 2.92
CA LYS A 61 12.35 -30.29 3.82
C LYS A 61 11.85 -30.48 5.24
N ASN A 62 12.14 -31.64 5.83
CA ASN A 62 12.01 -31.86 7.26
C ASN A 62 13.21 -31.20 7.96
N LYS A 63 12.95 -30.15 8.73
CA LYS A 63 13.94 -29.54 9.60
C LYS A 63 13.32 -29.42 11.00
N TYR A 64 13.69 -30.33 11.89
CA TYR A 64 13.32 -30.31 13.31
C TYR A 64 11.85 -29.93 13.58
N ASP A 65 10.95 -30.89 13.47
CA ASP A 65 9.51 -30.80 13.75
C ASP A 65 8.70 -29.75 12.93
N SER A 66 9.28 -29.07 11.97
CA SER A 66 8.55 -28.24 11.02
C SER A 66 8.74 -28.75 9.59
N VAL A 67 7.65 -29.16 8.97
CA VAL A 67 7.62 -29.41 7.51
C VAL A 67 7.68 -28.04 6.84
N GLU A 68 8.83 -27.69 6.29
CA GLU A 68 8.99 -26.49 5.48
C GLU A 68 8.83 -26.92 4.02
N ILE A 69 7.71 -26.53 3.39
CA ILE A 69 7.53 -26.72 1.96
C ILE A 69 8.34 -25.64 1.27
N VAL A 70 9.42 -26.02 0.62
CA VAL A 70 10.21 -25.17 -0.24
C VAL A 70 9.73 -25.38 -1.68
N VAL A 71 9.29 -24.32 -2.31
CA VAL A 71 8.97 -24.34 -3.75
C VAL A 71 10.29 -24.48 -4.52
N ASP A 72 10.35 -25.46 -5.41
CA ASP A 72 11.43 -25.57 -6.38
C ASP A 72 11.24 -24.49 -7.44
N SER A 73 11.86 -23.32 -7.20
CA SER A 73 11.70 -22.15 -8.08
C SER A 73 12.24 -22.40 -9.49
N GLU A 74 13.21 -23.30 -9.65
CA GLU A 74 13.78 -23.63 -10.97
C GLU A 74 12.84 -24.53 -11.79
N LYS A 75 11.93 -25.22 -11.16
CA LYS A 75 10.99 -26.15 -11.81
C LYS A 75 9.54 -25.73 -11.76
N SER A 76 9.23 -24.56 -11.20
CA SER A 76 7.87 -24.02 -11.15
C SER A 76 7.76 -22.87 -12.15
N PHE A 77 6.93 -23.01 -13.17
CA PHE A 77 6.75 -22.03 -14.24
C PHE A 77 5.28 -21.98 -14.68
N ALA A 78 4.93 -20.94 -15.44
CA ALA A 78 3.61 -20.80 -16.02
C ALA A 78 3.67 -20.70 -17.54
N VAL A 79 2.63 -21.18 -18.19
CA VAL A 79 2.44 -21.15 -19.65
C VAL A 79 1.12 -20.48 -19.97
N MET A 80 1.11 -19.54 -20.89
CA MET A 80 -0.10 -18.94 -21.43
C MET A 80 -0.76 -19.91 -22.40
N TYR A 81 -2.08 -20.12 -22.24
CA TYR A 81 -2.84 -21.01 -23.13
C TYR A 81 -3.96 -20.29 -23.90
N VAL A 82 -4.30 -19.06 -23.50
CA VAL A 82 -5.21 -18.16 -24.20
C VAL A 82 -4.88 -16.72 -23.82
N ASN A 83 -4.96 -15.84 -24.78
CA ASN A 83 -4.95 -14.40 -24.54
C ASN A 83 -6.11 -13.74 -25.27
N GLN A 84 -6.61 -12.66 -24.71
CA GLN A 84 -7.76 -11.93 -25.20
C GLN A 84 -7.48 -10.43 -25.26
N MET A 85 -7.93 -9.79 -26.36
CA MET A 85 -7.82 -8.35 -26.56
C MET A 85 -9.14 -7.78 -26.99
N HIS A 86 -9.70 -6.85 -26.21
CA HIS A 86 -10.97 -6.20 -26.50
C HIS A 86 -10.77 -4.85 -27.19
N PHE A 87 -11.67 -4.54 -28.14
CA PHE A 87 -11.67 -3.31 -28.89
C PHE A 87 -13.03 -2.62 -28.83
N ARG A 88 -13.02 -1.34 -28.52
CA ARG A 88 -14.19 -0.47 -28.48
C ARG A 88 -13.86 0.84 -29.18
N PHE A 89 -14.44 1.07 -30.37
CA PHE A 89 -14.21 2.25 -31.20
C PHE A 89 -15.42 2.61 -32.05
N THR A 90 -15.38 3.78 -32.70
CA THR A 90 -16.44 4.25 -33.58
C THR A 90 -15.85 4.65 -34.95
N VAL A 91 -16.44 4.14 -36.02
CA VAL A 91 -16.13 4.53 -37.40
C VAL A 91 -17.41 4.95 -38.09
N ASP A 92 -17.42 6.13 -38.69
CA ASP A 92 -18.56 6.70 -39.45
C ASP A 92 -19.91 6.66 -38.69
N GLY A 93 -19.85 6.85 -37.36
CA GLY A 93 -21.01 6.83 -36.46
C GLY A 93 -21.46 5.45 -36.01
N THR A 94 -20.87 4.38 -36.52
CA THR A 94 -21.14 3.00 -36.08
C THR A 94 -20.18 2.60 -34.99
N LYS A 95 -20.71 2.12 -33.85
CA LYS A 95 -19.91 1.60 -32.72
C LYS A 95 -19.57 0.12 -32.96
N TYR A 96 -18.31 -0.20 -32.76
CA TYR A 96 -17.76 -1.57 -32.82
C TYR A 96 -17.25 -1.92 -31.41
N ASP A 97 -17.60 -3.13 -30.96
CA ASP A 97 -17.39 -3.60 -29.57
C ASP A 97 -17.26 -5.13 -29.59
N PHE A 98 -16.03 -5.66 -29.58
CA PHE A 98 -15.75 -7.09 -29.71
C PHE A 98 -14.39 -7.49 -29.14
N THR A 99 -14.22 -8.78 -28.85
CA THR A 99 -12.98 -9.37 -28.34
C THR A 99 -12.31 -10.22 -29.40
N VAL A 100 -10.99 -10.08 -29.55
CA VAL A 100 -10.13 -10.97 -30.35
C VAL A 100 -9.49 -11.97 -29.36
N ILE A 101 -9.55 -13.27 -29.67
CA ILE A 101 -8.97 -14.34 -28.87
C ILE A 101 -7.88 -15.03 -29.68
N CYS A 102 -6.68 -15.13 -29.10
CA CYS A 102 -5.56 -15.91 -29.62
C CYS A 102 -5.22 -17.05 -28.66
N ARG A 103 -4.76 -18.17 -29.20
CA ARG A 103 -4.39 -19.35 -28.43
C ARG A 103 -2.88 -19.51 -28.25
N THR A 104 -2.08 -18.84 -29.09
CA THR A 104 -0.61 -18.87 -29.03
C THR A 104 -0.02 -17.47 -29.06
N TRP A 105 1.22 -17.35 -28.61
CA TRP A 105 1.97 -16.09 -28.73
C TRP A 105 2.27 -15.73 -30.20
N GLU A 106 2.47 -16.72 -31.06
CA GLU A 106 2.70 -16.52 -32.49
C GLU A 106 1.48 -15.87 -33.17
N GLU A 107 0.27 -16.41 -32.93
CA GLU A 107 -0.97 -15.77 -33.41
C GLU A 107 -1.07 -14.32 -32.95
N TYR A 108 -0.79 -14.05 -31.68
CA TYR A 108 -0.86 -12.71 -31.12
C TYR A 108 0.21 -11.78 -31.70
N GLN A 109 1.45 -12.24 -31.91
CA GLN A 109 2.51 -11.44 -32.55
C GLN A 109 2.12 -11.07 -33.98
N ILE A 110 1.64 -12.02 -34.78
CA ILE A 110 1.19 -11.77 -36.17
C ILE A 110 0.02 -10.80 -36.17
N PHE A 111 -0.94 -10.98 -35.26
CA PHE A 111 -2.07 -10.07 -35.11
C PHE A 111 -1.63 -8.63 -34.79
N LEU A 112 -0.79 -8.45 -33.76
CA LEU A 112 -0.29 -7.11 -33.39
C LEU A 112 0.57 -6.47 -34.48
N MET A 113 1.36 -7.24 -35.20
CA MET A 113 2.14 -6.73 -36.34
C MET A 113 1.23 -6.15 -37.41
N LYS A 114 0.21 -6.91 -37.88
CA LYS A 114 -0.79 -6.45 -38.83
C LYS A 114 -1.58 -5.24 -38.32
N LEU A 115 -1.93 -5.25 -37.02
CA LEU A 115 -2.63 -4.14 -36.39
C LEU A 115 -1.80 -2.84 -36.44
N GLN A 116 -0.50 -2.92 -36.12
CA GLN A 116 0.41 -1.77 -36.20
C GLN A 116 0.61 -1.28 -37.62
N GLU A 117 0.62 -2.18 -38.61
CA GLU A 117 0.73 -1.82 -40.05
C GLU A 117 -0.49 -1.05 -40.57
N CYS A 118 -1.70 -1.41 -40.12
CA CYS A 118 -2.94 -0.82 -40.55
C CYS A 118 -3.32 0.47 -39.80
N MET A 119 -2.71 0.76 -38.62
CA MET A 119 -3.07 1.94 -37.86
C MET A 119 -2.88 3.25 -38.64
N TYR A 120 -3.73 4.23 -38.31
CA TYR A 120 -3.72 5.55 -38.94
C TYR A 120 -2.32 6.19 -38.88
N LYS A 121 -1.84 6.65 -40.04
CA LYS A 121 -0.52 7.28 -40.21
C LYS A 121 -0.68 8.75 -40.60
N ASP A 122 0.04 9.62 -39.87
CA ASP A 122 0.16 11.04 -40.17
C ASP A 122 1.65 11.42 -40.29
N ASN A 123 2.02 12.19 -41.32
CA ASN A 123 3.42 12.61 -41.54
C ASN A 123 4.00 13.45 -40.38
N LYS A 124 3.18 13.97 -39.47
CA LYS A 124 3.58 14.84 -38.36
C LYS A 124 3.46 14.19 -36.97
N SER A 125 2.79 13.06 -36.88
CA SER A 125 2.54 12.36 -35.63
C SER A 125 2.57 10.85 -35.82
N GLU A 126 2.94 10.16 -34.76
CA GLU A 126 2.85 8.72 -34.60
C GLU A 126 1.57 8.41 -33.85
N CYS A 127 0.68 7.60 -34.44
CA CYS A 127 -0.53 7.15 -33.77
C CYS A 127 -0.24 5.94 -32.92
N CYS A 128 -0.76 5.91 -31.70
CA CYS A 128 -0.53 4.87 -30.72
C CYS A 128 -1.86 4.35 -30.18
N LEU A 129 -2.02 3.03 -30.13
CA LEU A 129 -3.14 2.38 -29.47
C LEU A 129 -2.80 2.20 -27.99
N VAL A 130 -3.68 2.65 -27.10
CA VAL A 130 -3.58 2.42 -25.66
C VAL A 130 -4.37 1.15 -25.31
N VAL A 131 -3.70 0.23 -24.64
CA VAL A 131 -4.25 -1.06 -24.21
C VAL A 131 -4.18 -1.12 -22.68
N TRP A 132 -5.32 -1.24 -22.02
CA TRP A 132 -5.38 -1.39 -20.58
C TRP A 132 -5.16 -2.84 -20.18
N VAL A 133 -4.36 -3.03 -19.15
CA VAL A 133 -4.05 -4.35 -18.57
C VAL A 133 -4.26 -4.27 -17.06
N HIS A 134 -4.96 -5.23 -16.50
CA HIS A 134 -5.17 -5.24 -15.06
C HIS A 134 -4.04 -5.97 -14.36
N ASN A 135 -3.18 -5.23 -13.62
CA ASN A 135 -1.92 -5.73 -13.05
C ASN A 135 -0.84 -6.05 -14.11
N LEU A 136 -0.54 -5.07 -14.98
CA LEU A 136 0.42 -5.19 -16.10
C LEU A 136 1.74 -5.92 -15.74
N GLN A 137 2.17 -5.91 -14.49
CA GLN A 137 3.39 -6.63 -14.09
C GLN A 137 3.31 -8.14 -14.38
N PHE A 138 2.14 -8.73 -14.24
CA PHE A 138 1.93 -10.14 -14.54
C PHE A 138 2.10 -10.42 -16.03
N GLU A 139 1.33 -9.75 -16.88
CA GLU A 139 1.39 -9.91 -18.33
C GLU A 139 2.75 -9.48 -18.90
N PHE A 140 3.35 -8.43 -18.33
CA PHE A 140 4.68 -7.97 -18.76
C PHE A 140 5.77 -9.05 -18.54
N SER A 141 5.61 -9.91 -17.55
CA SER A 141 6.54 -11.03 -17.32
C SER A 141 6.56 -12.05 -18.47
N PHE A 142 5.51 -12.09 -19.29
CA PHE A 142 5.41 -12.88 -20.52
C PHE A 142 5.72 -12.03 -21.76
N LEU A 143 5.10 -10.85 -21.88
CA LEU A 143 5.24 -9.99 -23.04
C LEU A 143 6.69 -9.62 -23.38
N LYS A 144 7.55 -9.46 -22.38
CA LYS A 144 8.96 -9.10 -22.56
C LYS A 144 9.82 -10.19 -23.20
N SER A 145 9.35 -11.46 -23.23
CA SER A 145 9.97 -12.54 -23.98
C SER A 145 9.45 -12.68 -25.41
N VAL A 146 8.29 -12.06 -25.67
CA VAL A 146 7.56 -12.15 -26.95
C VAL A 146 7.81 -10.92 -27.81
N PHE A 147 7.94 -9.73 -27.20
CA PHE A 147 8.09 -8.45 -27.88
C PHE A 147 9.35 -7.72 -27.44
N GLU A 148 9.89 -6.90 -28.33
CA GLU A 148 11.01 -6.01 -28.00
C GLU A 148 10.48 -4.74 -27.30
N PHE A 149 11.10 -4.39 -26.17
CA PHE A 149 10.85 -3.16 -25.44
C PHE A 149 12.14 -2.36 -25.30
N ASN A 150 12.09 -1.07 -25.62
CA ASN A 150 13.23 -0.18 -25.35
C ASN A 150 13.20 0.32 -23.89
N PRO A 151 14.35 0.57 -23.26
CA PRO A 151 14.42 1.08 -21.89
C PRO A 151 13.59 2.33 -21.62
N GLU A 152 13.50 3.26 -22.60
CA GLU A 152 12.73 4.49 -22.48
C GLU A 152 11.22 4.30 -22.68
N ASP A 153 10.80 3.17 -23.23
CA ASP A 153 9.39 2.85 -23.48
C ASP A 153 8.73 2.09 -22.31
N VAL A 154 9.52 1.67 -21.31
CA VAL A 154 9.03 1.02 -20.08
C VAL A 154 9.12 1.99 -18.91
N PHE A 155 7.99 2.26 -18.27
CA PHE A 155 7.93 3.05 -17.05
C PHE A 155 7.54 2.15 -15.87
N ALA A 156 8.45 2.01 -14.92
CA ALA A 156 8.24 1.24 -13.69
C ALA A 156 8.47 2.12 -12.46
N MET A 157 7.76 1.82 -11.38
CA MET A 157 7.89 2.47 -10.06
C MET A 157 8.71 1.64 -9.08
N ASP A 158 8.94 0.37 -9.41
CA ASP A 158 9.71 -0.60 -8.65
C ASP A 158 10.12 -1.75 -9.57
N VAL A 159 11.01 -2.63 -9.13
CA VAL A 159 11.49 -3.81 -9.89
C VAL A 159 10.33 -4.67 -10.40
N ARG A 160 9.26 -4.80 -9.60
CA ARG A 160 8.05 -5.59 -9.93
C ARG A 160 6.79 -4.71 -9.95
N LYS A 161 6.89 -3.50 -10.53
CA LYS A 161 5.77 -2.57 -10.59
C LYS A 161 5.80 -1.74 -11.88
N VAL A 162 5.53 -2.40 -12.99
CA VAL A 162 5.42 -1.78 -14.31
C VAL A 162 4.08 -1.04 -14.42
N VAL A 163 4.16 0.25 -14.71
CA VAL A 163 3.00 1.14 -14.87
C VAL A 163 2.57 1.23 -16.33
N LYS A 164 3.57 1.20 -17.22
CA LYS A 164 3.39 1.36 -18.65
C LYS A 164 4.55 0.69 -19.40
N ALA A 165 4.24 0.01 -20.49
CA ALA A 165 5.21 -0.54 -21.43
C ALA A 165 4.73 -0.30 -22.87
N ARG A 166 5.65 -0.01 -23.79
CA ARG A 166 5.30 0.23 -25.18
C ARG A 166 6.21 -0.56 -26.11
N THR A 167 5.60 -1.28 -27.04
CA THR A 167 6.26 -1.94 -28.18
C THR A 167 5.68 -1.40 -29.49
N GLY A 168 6.53 -0.89 -30.38
CA GLY A 168 6.06 -0.19 -31.58
C GLY A 168 5.04 0.91 -31.25
N ASN A 169 3.84 0.80 -31.81
CA ASN A 169 2.73 1.73 -31.63
C ASN A 169 1.66 1.22 -30.66
N ILE A 170 1.94 0.20 -29.85
CA ILE A 170 1.05 -0.33 -28.81
C ILE A 170 1.59 0.07 -27.43
N GLU A 171 0.79 0.79 -26.65
CA GLU A 171 1.13 1.24 -25.28
C GLU A 171 0.25 0.52 -24.26
N PHE A 172 0.78 -0.47 -23.57
CA PHE A 172 0.13 -1.14 -22.44
C PHE A 172 0.17 -0.25 -21.18
N ARG A 173 -0.96 -0.11 -20.48
CA ARG A 173 -1.09 0.68 -19.23
C ARG A 173 -1.72 -0.14 -18.13
N CYS A 174 -1.16 -0.06 -16.94
CA CYS A 174 -1.69 -0.76 -15.77
C CYS A 174 -2.93 -0.06 -15.20
N SER A 175 -4.08 -0.72 -15.26
CA SER A 175 -5.31 -0.23 -14.65
C SER A 175 -5.35 -0.47 -13.14
N TYR A 176 -4.71 -1.53 -12.61
CA TYR A 176 -4.61 -1.79 -11.18
C TYR A 176 -3.89 -0.65 -10.44
N ILE A 177 -2.74 -0.20 -10.93
CA ILE A 177 -2.01 0.94 -10.34
C ILE A 177 -2.83 2.23 -10.47
N GLN A 178 -3.58 2.39 -11.55
CA GLN A 178 -4.41 3.55 -11.82
C GLN A 178 -5.66 3.58 -10.92
N THR A 179 -6.23 2.45 -10.53
CA THR A 179 -7.45 2.35 -9.72
C THR A 179 -7.19 2.01 -8.26
N ASN A 180 -6.16 1.23 -7.99
CA ASN A 180 -5.87 0.58 -6.72
C ASN A 180 -7.05 -0.29 -6.22
N MET A 181 -7.69 -1.01 -7.13
CA MET A 181 -8.82 -1.90 -6.88
C MET A 181 -8.62 -3.20 -7.66
N GLY A 182 -9.05 -4.34 -7.13
CA GLY A 182 -9.14 -5.60 -7.88
C GLY A 182 -10.16 -5.48 -9.03
N LEU A 183 -10.02 -6.31 -10.08
CA LEU A 183 -10.84 -6.22 -11.29
C LEU A 183 -12.32 -6.47 -11.00
N GLU A 184 -12.63 -7.47 -10.17
CA GLU A 184 -14.00 -7.78 -9.74
C GLU A 184 -14.68 -6.55 -9.13
N LEU A 185 -14.03 -5.89 -8.17
CA LEU A 185 -14.54 -4.69 -7.54
C LEU A 185 -14.62 -3.51 -8.52
N PHE A 186 -13.66 -3.39 -9.43
CA PHE A 186 -13.61 -2.29 -10.39
C PHE A 186 -14.70 -2.38 -11.45
N THR A 187 -15.07 -3.60 -11.86
CA THR A 187 -16.11 -3.87 -12.86
C THR A 187 -17.50 -4.10 -12.24
N LYS A 188 -17.60 -4.14 -10.91
CA LYS A 188 -18.86 -4.44 -10.20
C LYS A 188 -20.01 -3.51 -10.65
N GLY A 189 -21.15 -4.13 -10.94
CA GLY A 189 -22.34 -3.41 -11.40
C GLY A 189 -22.34 -3.02 -12.89
N LEU A 190 -21.30 -3.37 -13.64
CA LEU A 190 -21.26 -3.21 -15.09
C LEU A 190 -21.87 -4.42 -15.80
N PRO A 191 -22.35 -4.27 -17.05
CA PRO A 191 -22.92 -5.38 -17.81
C PRO A 191 -22.02 -6.58 -17.98
N HIS A 192 -20.71 -6.34 -18.16
CA HIS A 192 -19.69 -7.37 -18.33
C HIS A 192 -18.73 -7.40 -17.14
N ALA A 193 -19.29 -7.37 -15.91
CA ALA A 193 -18.47 -7.51 -14.70
C ALA A 193 -17.66 -8.80 -14.73
N LYS A 194 -16.46 -8.77 -14.10
CA LYS A 194 -15.65 -9.96 -13.91
C LYS A 194 -16.47 -11.05 -13.22
N LEU A 195 -16.41 -12.27 -13.74
CA LEU A 195 -17.02 -13.44 -13.13
C LEU A 195 -16.24 -13.88 -11.90
N SER A 196 -16.89 -14.56 -10.97
CA SER A 196 -16.23 -15.10 -9.79
C SER A 196 -15.16 -16.11 -10.16
N GLY A 197 -14.00 -16.05 -9.48
CA GLY A 197 -12.94 -17.05 -9.65
C GLY A 197 -13.33 -18.47 -9.20
N GLU A 198 -14.44 -18.63 -8.47
CA GLU A 198 -15.00 -19.94 -8.09
C GLU A 198 -15.56 -20.68 -9.31
N ASP A 199 -15.93 -19.98 -10.37
CA ASP A 199 -16.45 -20.55 -11.62
C ASP A 199 -15.34 -21.06 -12.54
N PHE A 200 -14.07 -20.79 -12.20
CA PHE A 200 -12.91 -21.13 -13.02
C PHE A 200 -11.88 -21.97 -12.24
N ASP A 201 -11.73 -23.23 -12.61
CA ASP A 201 -10.80 -24.14 -11.93
C ASP A 201 -9.36 -23.95 -12.42
N TYR A 202 -8.59 -23.11 -11.72
CA TYR A 202 -7.17 -22.86 -11.97
C TYR A 202 -6.23 -24.05 -11.63
N SER A 203 -6.73 -25.09 -11.01
CA SER A 203 -5.93 -26.28 -10.70
C SER A 203 -5.75 -27.19 -11.92
N LYS A 204 -6.62 -27.05 -12.94
CA LYS A 204 -6.58 -27.83 -14.17
C LYS A 204 -5.50 -27.31 -15.11
N ILE A 205 -4.68 -28.24 -15.61
CA ILE A 205 -3.65 -27.92 -16.60
C ILE A 205 -4.32 -27.79 -17.98
N ARG A 206 -3.99 -26.71 -18.67
CA ARG A 206 -4.44 -26.40 -20.03
C ARG A 206 -3.25 -25.96 -20.88
N HIS A 207 -3.33 -26.16 -22.17
CA HIS A 207 -2.37 -25.66 -23.17
C HIS A 207 -3.12 -25.05 -24.37
N SER A 208 -2.41 -24.53 -25.34
CA SER A 208 -2.96 -23.82 -26.50
C SER A 208 -3.99 -24.62 -27.32
N GLU A 209 -3.88 -25.94 -27.35
CA GLU A 209 -4.81 -26.82 -28.07
C GLU A 209 -5.94 -27.41 -27.18
N THR A 210 -5.90 -27.15 -25.87
CA THR A 210 -6.96 -27.62 -24.96
C THR A 210 -8.31 -26.98 -25.31
N PRO A 211 -9.37 -27.72 -25.59
CA PRO A 211 -10.69 -27.16 -25.83
C PRO A 211 -11.19 -26.37 -24.60
N LEU A 212 -11.63 -25.15 -24.82
CA LEU A 212 -12.23 -24.33 -23.75
C LEU A 212 -13.75 -24.45 -23.80
N SER A 213 -14.38 -24.46 -22.62
CA SER A 213 -15.84 -24.43 -22.51
C SER A 213 -16.39 -23.05 -22.84
N ARG A 214 -17.70 -22.96 -22.99
CA ARG A 214 -18.38 -21.69 -23.21
C ARG A 214 -18.19 -20.74 -22.03
N GLU A 215 -18.24 -21.27 -20.83
CA GLU A 215 -18.06 -20.55 -19.57
C GLU A 215 -16.63 -20.00 -19.47
N GLU A 216 -15.64 -20.77 -19.88
CA GLU A 216 -14.23 -20.34 -19.91
C GLU A 216 -14.02 -19.21 -20.92
N TYR A 217 -14.60 -19.30 -22.13
CA TYR A 217 -14.56 -18.17 -23.08
C TYR A 217 -15.26 -16.92 -22.52
N GLN A 218 -16.43 -17.10 -21.86
CA GLN A 218 -17.14 -15.96 -21.28
C GLN A 218 -16.34 -15.32 -20.15
N TYR A 219 -15.62 -16.12 -19.36
CA TYR A 219 -14.72 -15.62 -18.33
C TYR A 219 -13.64 -14.72 -18.94
N CYS A 220 -12.89 -15.22 -19.94
CA CYS A 220 -11.86 -14.46 -20.64
C CYS A 220 -12.39 -13.17 -21.28
N ILE A 221 -13.58 -13.20 -21.89
CA ILE A 221 -14.21 -12.04 -22.52
C ILE A 221 -14.56 -10.99 -21.47
N ASN A 222 -15.17 -11.40 -20.35
CA ASN A 222 -15.59 -10.47 -19.31
C ASN A 222 -14.42 -9.70 -18.69
N ASP A 223 -13.25 -10.32 -18.54
CA ASP A 223 -12.07 -9.69 -17.95
C ASP A 223 -11.61 -8.48 -18.78
N VAL A 224 -11.60 -8.56 -20.10
CA VAL A 224 -11.19 -7.46 -20.97
C VAL A 224 -12.34 -6.54 -21.36
N TYR A 225 -13.54 -7.07 -21.57
CA TYR A 225 -14.71 -6.25 -21.89
C TYR A 225 -15.12 -5.36 -20.71
N GLY A 226 -15.27 -5.96 -19.54
CA GLY A 226 -15.57 -5.24 -18.29
C GLY A 226 -14.52 -4.20 -17.97
N LEU A 227 -13.24 -4.50 -18.21
CA LEU A 227 -12.16 -3.54 -18.02
C LEU A 227 -12.30 -2.33 -18.96
N CYS A 228 -12.65 -2.53 -20.23
CA CYS A 228 -12.91 -1.43 -21.16
C CYS A 228 -14.09 -0.57 -20.70
N GLU A 229 -15.22 -1.18 -20.28
CA GLU A 229 -16.38 -0.47 -19.74
C GLU A 229 -16.01 0.35 -18.50
N ALA A 230 -15.28 -0.24 -17.57
CA ALA A 230 -14.87 0.40 -16.33
C ALA A 230 -13.93 1.59 -16.59
N MET A 231 -12.97 1.44 -17.50
CA MET A 231 -12.05 2.53 -17.87
C MET A 231 -12.75 3.67 -18.62
N GLU A 232 -13.68 3.36 -19.52
CA GLU A 232 -14.52 4.36 -20.20
C GLU A 232 -15.36 5.15 -19.20
N LYS A 233 -16.06 4.44 -18.31
CA LYS A 233 -16.84 5.04 -17.23
C LYS A 233 -15.96 5.95 -16.36
N ARG A 234 -14.79 5.47 -15.96
CA ARG A 234 -13.86 6.22 -15.12
C ARG A 234 -13.38 7.51 -15.80
N MET A 235 -13.02 7.45 -17.09
CA MET A 235 -12.63 8.65 -17.85
C MET A 235 -13.79 9.65 -17.90
N ASN A 236 -15.02 9.19 -18.14
CA ASN A 236 -16.20 10.03 -18.19
C ASN A 236 -16.52 10.66 -16.83
N ASP A 237 -16.48 9.89 -15.76
CA ASP A 237 -16.77 10.34 -14.37
C ASP A 237 -15.82 11.48 -13.93
N PHE A 238 -14.56 11.43 -14.34
CA PHE A 238 -13.54 12.45 -14.01
C PHE A 238 -13.30 13.50 -15.12
N GLY A 239 -14.04 13.42 -16.23
CA GLY A 239 -13.87 14.31 -17.38
C GLY A 239 -12.52 14.17 -18.09
N ASP A 240 -11.90 13.01 -17.97
CA ASP A 240 -10.62 12.69 -18.58
C ASP A 240 -10.75 12.07 -19.97
N ASP A 241 -9.61 11.87 -20.62
CA ASP A 241 -9.41 11.12 -21.86
C ASP A 241 -8.05 10.41 -21.79
N LEU A 242 -7.66 9.67 -22.82
CA LEU A 242 -6.39 8.94 -22.88
C LEU A 242 -5.14 9.83 -22.71
N TYR A 243 -5.25 11.15 -22.94
CA TYR A 243 -4.16 12.11 -22.74
C TYR A 243 -4.08 12.63 -21.31
N THR A 244 -5.21 12.73 -20.61
CA THR A 244 -5.32 13.44 -19.33
C THR A 244 -5.48 12.51 -18.12
N ILE A 245 -5.92 11.27 -18.37
CA ILE A 245 -6.08 10.27 -17.29
C ILE A 245 -4.75 10.04 -16.54
N PRO A 246 -4.71 10.17 -15.23
CA PRO A 246 -3.51 9.89 -14.44
C PRO A 246 -3.09 8.42 -14.54
N MET A 247 -1.77 8.16 -14.47
CA MET A 247 -1.24 6.79 -14.51
C MET A 247 -1.36 6.05 -13.16
N THR A 248 -1.70 6.78 -12.08
CA THR A 248 -1.84 6.23 -10.72
C THR A 248 -3.09 6.78 -10.06
N SER A 249 -3.65 6.04 -9.11
CA SER A 249 -4.81 6.47 -8.32
C SER A 249 -4.59 7.80 -7.60
N THR A 250 -3.40 8.00 -7.04
CA THR A 250 -3.02 9.24 -6.35
C THR A 250 -2.85 10.43 -7.29
N GLY A 251 -2.75 10.19 -8.60
CA GLY A 251 -2.61 11.25 -9.61
C GLY A 251 -3.80 12.20 -9.67
N TYR A 252 -5.02 11.71 -9.40
CA TYR A 252 -6.23 12.54 -9.31
C TYR A 252 -6.12 13.54 -8.16
N VAL A 253 -5.83 13.03 -6.98
CA VAL A 253 -5.70 13.85 -5.75
C VAL A 253 -4.55 14.84 -5.89
N ARG A 254 -3.42 14.40 -6.49
CA ARG A 254 -2.28 15.28 -6.79
C ARG A 254 -2.66 16.42 -7.73
N ARG A 255 -3.50 16.18 -8.71
CA ARG A 255 -4.01 17.20 -9.64
C ARG A 255 -4.84 18.24 -8.90
N GLU A 256 -5.80 17.82 -8.07
CA GLU A 256 -6.64 18.73 -7.26
C GLU A 256 -5.81 19.49 -6.22
N ALA A 257 -4.90 18.82 -5.51
CA ALA A 257 -4.02 19.47 -4.55
C ALA A 257 -3.08 20.51 -5.19
N LYS A 258 -2.57 20.24 -6.40
CA LYS A 258 -1.78 21.22 -7.16
C LYS A 258 -2.58 22.44 -7.58
N GLU A 259 -3.83 22.27 -7.96
CA GLU A 259 -4.69 23.39 -8.33
C GLU A 259 -5.08 24.20 -7.08
N ALA A 260 -5.47 23.55 -5.99
CA ALA A 260 -5.76 24.21 -4.70
C ALA A 260 -4.56 25.05 -4.21
N LEU A 261 -3.36 24.50 -4.29
CA LEU A 261 -2.14 25.17 -3.82
C LEU A 261 -1.46 26.06 -4.88
N LYS A 262 -2.07 26.30 -6.02
CA LYS A 262 -1.44 27.00 -7.14
C LYS A 262 -0.94 28.39 -6.77
N ALA A 263 -1.78 29.20 -6.12
CA ALA A 263 -1.40 30.54 -5.66
C ALA A 263 -0.24 30.50 -4.66
N PHE A 264 -0.32 29.64 -3.66
CA PHE A 264 0.73 29.43 -2.66
C PHE A 264 2.07 29.03 -3.28
N ARG A 265 2.06 28.06 -4.21
CA ARG A 265 3.26 27.52 -4.86
C ARG A 265 3.92 28.49 -5.85
N HIS A 266 3.15 29.42 -6.44
CA HIS A 266 3.67 30.45 -7.34
C HIS A 266 4.10 31.71 -6.59
N SER A 267 3.83 31.82 -5.28
CA SER A 267 4.41 32.88 -4.46
C SER A 267 5.94 32.73 -4.39
N GLY A 268 6.65 33.83 -4.46
CA GLY A 268 8.13 33.83 -4.30
C GLY A 268 8.56 33.16 -2.98
N SER A 269 7.75 33.35 -1.94
CA SER A 269 7.99 32.78 -0.62
C SER A 269 8.04 31.23 -0.58
N PHE A 270 7.31 30.52 -1.45
CA PHE A 270 7.37 29.05 -1.45
C PHE A 270 8.79 28.51 -1.69
N LYS A 271 9.49 29.06 -2.68
CA LYS A 271 10.87 28.64 -3.00
C LYS A 271 11.86 28.99 -1.89
N GLU A 272 11.67 30.14 -1.24
CA GLU A 272 12.52 30.58 -0.14
C GLU A 272 12.36 29.73 1.12
N GLN A 273 11.22 29.07 1.28
CA GLN A 273 10.91 28.19 2.41
C GLN A 273 11.25 26.72 2.16
N LEU A 274 11.87 26.35 1.02
CA LEU A 274 12.36 24.99 0.81
C LEU A 274 13.55 24.72 1.74
N ASP A 275 13.54 23.55 2.38
CA ASP A 275 14.66 23.10 3.22
C ASP A 275 15.86 22.74 2.33
N ASP A 276 17.06 22.81 2.86
CA ASP A 276 18.27 22.31 2.21
C ASP A 276 18.41 20.79 2.40
N TYR A 277 19.34 20.19 1.67
CA TYR A 277 19.54 18.72 1.70
C TYR A 277 19.96 18.20 3.08
N SER A 278 20.74 18.98 3.85
CA SER A 278 21.17 18.56 5.18
C SER A 278 20.00 18.50 6.15
N THR A 279 19.12 19.49 6.13
CA THR A 279 17.87 19.51 6.87
C THR A 279 16.93 18.38 6.44
N TYR A 280 16.83 18.12 5.13
CA TYR A 280 16.03 17.00 4.62
C TYR A 280 16.52 15.64 5.14
N LYS A 281 17.84 15.42 5.24
CA LYS A 281 18.39 14.19 5.85
C LYS A 281 17.97 14.05 7.31
N MET A 282 18.01 15.12 8.09
CA MET A 282 17.52 15.09 9.48
C MET A 282 16.02 14.81 9.55
N LEU A 283 15.21 15.48 8.73
CA LEU A 283 13.77 15.23 8.63
C LEU A 283 13.45 13.78 8.26
N ARG A 284 14.23 13.17 7.35
CA ARG A 284 14.08 11.74 7.02
C ARG A 284 14.38 10.81 8.19
N LYS A 285 15.34 11.17 9.04
CA LYS A 285 15.66 10.42 10.26
C LYS A 285 14.58 10.59 11.34
N ALA A 286 14.01 11.76 11.45
CA ALA A 286 12.91 12.04 12.38
C ALA A 286 11.56 11.46 11.89
N PHE A 287 11.40 11.20 10.58
CA PHE A 287 10.14 10.67 10.05
C PHE A 287 9.85 9.26 10.56
N ARG A 288 8.67 9.12 11.16
CA ARG A 288 8.05 7.84 11.54
C ARG A 288 6.64 7.77 10.99
N GLY A 289 6.20 6.60 10.59
CA GLY A 289 4.80 6.34 10.22
C GLY A 289 3.86 6.30 11.43
N GLY A 290 2.71 5.66 11.24
CA GLY A 290 1.79 5.33 12.32
C GLY A 290 2.44 4.37 13.33
N ASP A 291 1.96 4.42 14.55
CA ASP A 291 2.41 3.56 15.63
C ASP A 291 1.59 2.27 15.67
N THR A 292 2.24 1.11 15.69
CA THR A 292 1.58 -0.19 15.83
C THR A 292 2.36 -1.02 16.83
N HIS A 293 1.70 -1.41 17.91
CA HIS A 293 2.35 -2.13 18.99
C HIS A 293 1.37 -3.05 19.72
N ALA A 294 1.88 -4.17 20.22
CA ALA A 294 1.18 -5.05 21.14
C ALA A 294 1.80 -4.92 22.53
N ASN A 295 0.99 -4.73 23.54
CA ASN A 295 1.47 -4.68 24.91
C ASN A 295 2.15 -6.02 25.28
N ARG A 296 3.41 -5.96 25.65
CA ARG A 296 4.24 -7.13 26.00
C ARG A 296 3.66 -8.00 27.12
N PHE A 297 2.91 -7.39 28.03
CA PHE A 297 2.32 -8.10 29.18
C PHE A 297 1.13 -8.98 28.81
N HIS A 298 0.54 -8.80 27.61
CA HIS A 298 -0.65 -9.51 27.14
C HIS A 298 -0.42 -10.32 25.86
N ALA A 299 0.85 -10.54 25.50
CA ALA A 299 1.18 -11.31 24.32
C ALA A 299 0.77 -12.78 24.47
N CYS A 300 0.10 -13.33 23.44
CA CYS A 300 -0.41 -14.71 23.41
C CYS A 300 -1.45 -15.04 24.51
N GLU A 301 -1.92 -14.06 25.26
CA GLU A 301 -2.98 -14.21 26.23
C GLU A 301 -4.35 -14.04 25.54
N ILE A 302 -5.30 -14.90 25.88
CA ILE A 302 -6.69 -14.73 25.46
C ILE A 302 -7.35 -13.83 26.51
N ILE A 303 -7.80 -12.66 26.05
CA ILE A 303 -8.35 -11.62 26.90
C ILE A 303 -9.85 -11.54 26.65
N ASP A 304 -10.63 -11.61 27.71
CA ASP A 304 -12.07 -11.44 27.65
C ASP A 304 -12.43 -9.95 27.71
N ASP A 305 -13.60 -9.58 27.13
CA ASP A 305 -14.17 -8.24 27.17
C ASP A 305 -13.20 -7.15 26.69
N ALA A 306 -12.72 -7.30 25.45
CA ALA A 306 -11.88 -6.30 24.83
C ALA A 306 -12.70 -5.36 23.92
N VAL A 307 -12.42 -4.05 24.01
CA VAL A 307 -13.08 -3.02 23.20
C VAL A 307 -12.03 -2.27 22.41
N SER A 308 -12.36 -1.99 21.14
CA SER A 308 -11.55 -1.16 20.23
C SER A 308 -12.20 0.20 20.06
N VAL A 309 -11.43 1.25 20.24
CA VAL A 309 -11.78 2.61 19.82
C VAL A 309 -10.84 3.05 18.72
N ASP A 310 -11.37 3.72 17.70
CA ASP A 310 -10.65 4.24 16.55
C ASP A 310 -10.79 5.77 16.47
N ARG A 311 -9.73 6.44 16.06
CA ARG A 311 -9.76 7.89 15.91
C ARG A 311 -10.22 8.26 14.50
N SER A 312 -11.43 8.79 14.39
CA SER A 312 -12.09 9.07 13.11
C SER A 312 -11.25 9.97 12.21
N SER A 313 -10.78 9.43 11.07
CA SER A 313 -9.97 10.16 10.08
C SER A 313 -8.75 10.88 10.70
N SER A 314 -7.93 10.18 11.45
CA SER A 314 -6.82 10.70 12.26
C SER A 314 -5.86 11.60 11.48
N TYR A 315 -5.29 11.18 10.35
CA TYR A 315 -4.41 12.02 9.54
C TYR A 315 -5.10 13.26 8.95
N PRO A 316 -6.32 13.16 8.37
CA PRO A 316 -7.08 14.35 7.96
C PRO A 316 -7.34 15.34 9.09
N ASP A 317 -7.68 14.86 10.28
CA ASP A 317 -7.90 15.72 11.43
C ASP A 317 -6.66 16.53 11.78
N VAL A 318 -5.50 15.87 11.92
CA VAL A 318 -4.27 16.61 12.26
C VAL A 318 -3.89 17.58 11.13
N ILE A 319 -4.10 17.24 9.85
CA ILE A 319 -3.87 18.16 8.73
C ILE A 319 -4.68 19.45 8.89
N VAL A 320 -5.94 19.35 9.29
CA VAL A 320 -6.86 20.48 9.43
C VAL A 320 -6.61 21.28 10.71
N ASN A 321 -6.36 20.60 11.82
CA ASN A 321 -6.48 21.18 13.15
C ASN A 321 -5.15 21.52 13.83
N GLU A 322 -4.02 20.93 13.40
CA GLU A 322 -2.70 21.21 13.99
C GLU A 322 -1.98 22.38 13.30
N GLU A 323 -0.89 22.80 13.91
CA GLU A 323 0.05 23.76 13.35
C GLU A 323 1.36 23.09 12.94
N TYR A 324 2.03 23.68 11.96
CA TYR A 324 3.19 23.08 11.30
C TYR A 324 4.36 24.05 11.17
N PRO A 325 5.62 23.57 11.09
CA PRO A 325 6.77 24.42 10.80
C PRO A 325 6.65 24.99 9.37
N MET A 326 6.03 26.14 9.20
CA MET A 326 5.75 26.76 7.90
C MET A 326 6.97 27.43 7.28
N THR A 327 7.96 27.84 8.08
CA THR A 327 9.23 28.38 7.57
C THR A 327 10.29 27.29 7.49
N LYS A 328 11.29 27.44 6.60
CA LYS A 328 12.41 26.50 6.55
C LYS A 328 13.14 26.47 7.89
N PHE A 329 13.62 25.31 8.27
CA PHE A 329 14.45 25.17 9.45
C PHE A 329 15.76 25.94 9.31
N LYS A 330 16.14 26.65 10.37
CA LYS A 330 17.40 27.38 10.46
C LYS A 330 18.20 26.90 11.66
N SER A 331 19.52 26.85 11.54
CA SER A 331 20.38 26.54 12.68
C SER A 331 20.13 27.56 13.80
N PHE A 332 19.82 27.04 14.99
CA PHE A 332 19.62 27.82 16.20
C PHE A 332 20.85 27.72 17.11
N ALA A 333 21.30 26.51 17.40
CA ALA A 333 22.49 26.24 18.18
C ALA A 333 23.16 24.93 17.74
N PRO A 334 24.50 24.83 17.78
CA PRO A 334 25.22 23.61 17.47
C PRO A 334 25.00 22.51 18.52
N SER A 335 24.74 22.89 19.77
CA SER A 335 24.42 22.01 20.90
C SER A 335 23.62 22.77 21.95
N GLY A 336 22.91 22.03 22.83
CA GLY A 336 22.13 22.60 23.91
C GLY A 336 21.84 21.54 24.98
N ASP A 337 21.24 22.02 26.05
CA ASP A 337 20.77 21.24 27.19
C ASP A 337 19.22 21.20 27.25
N GLU A 338 18.69 20.50 28.23
CA GLU A 338 17.25 20.38 28.45
C GLU A 338 16.57 21.70 28.78
N GLU A 339 17.25 22.63 29.49
CA GLU A 339 16.71 23.95 29.79
C GLU A 339 16.46 24.77 28.52
N MET A 340 17.39 24.70 27.57
CA MET A 340 17.22 25.32 26.26
C MET A 340 16.01 24.76 25.49
N ILE A 341 15.84 23.45 25.46
CA ILE A 341 14.72 22.79 24.79
C ILE A 341 13.39 23.15 25.47
N THR A 342 13.34 23.15 26.79
CA THR A 342 12.16 23.58 27.55
C THR A 342 11.75 25.01 27.19
N LYS A 343 12.70 25.93 27.07
CA LYS A 343 12.41 27.31 26.62
C LYS A 343 11.86 27.37 25.20
N LEU A 344 12.30 26.49 24.29
CA LEU A 344 11.73 26.44 22.93
C LEU A 344 10.28 25.93 22.98
N ILE A 345 9.98 24.92 23.78
CA ILE A 345 8.61 24.40 23.98
C ILE A 345 7.70 25.48 24.57
N ASP A 346 8.12 26.16 25.66
CA ASP A 346 7.34 27.20 26.36
C ASP A 346 7.01 28.38 25.42
N ASN A 347 7.89 28.68 24.48
CA ASN A 347 7.67 29.71 23.46
C ASN A 347 7.01 29.19 22.18
N GLN A 348 6.55 27.94 22.14
CA GLN A 348 5.90 27.32 20.99
C GLN A 348 6.75 27.40 19.71
N ILE A 349 8.05 27.15 19.82
CA ILE A 349 8.99 27.16 18.69
C ILE A 349 9.24 25.72 18.24
N PRO A 350 8.81 25.33 17.03
CA PRO A 350 9.08 24.00 16.52
C PRO A 350 10.56 23.81 16.27
N PHE A 351 11.09 22.66 16.68
CA PHE A 351 12.49 22.31 16.47
C PHE A 351 12.69 20.91 15.90
N LEU A 352 13.86 20.72 15.34
CA LEU A 352 14.41 19.46 14.86
C LEU A 352 15.83 19.33 15.41
N THR A 353 16.14 18.23 16.09
CA THR A 353 17.43 18.06 16.77
C THR A 353 17.79 16.58 16.94
N TYR A 354 19.05 16.29 17.16
CA TYR A 354 19.49 15.01 17.73
C TYR A 354 19.48 15.10 19.24
N ALA A 355 18.72 14.22 19.89
CA ALA A 355 18.77 14.00 21.33
C ALA A 355 19.70 12.81 21.64
N ILE A 356 20.56 12.99 22.64
CA ILE A 356 21.51 11.97 23.09
C ILE A 356 21.26 11.74 24.58
N PHE A 357 20.70 10.59 24.90
CA PHE A 357 20.35 10.20 26.25
C PHE A 357 21.42 9.26 26.82
N THR A 358 21.71 9.41 28.13
CA THR A 358 22.50 8.45 28.89
C THR A 358 21.61 7.77 29.94
N ASN A 359 21.81 6.47 30.12
CA ASN A 359 21.08 5.62 31.05
C ASN A 359 19.56 5.86 30.99
N ILE A 360 19.01 5.67 29.78
CA ILE A 360 17.57 5.80 29.53
C ILE A 360 16.86 4.49 29.85
N GLU A 361 15.72 4.58 30.55
CA GLU A 361 14.89 3.45 30.90
C GLU A 361 13.41 3.83 30.86
N VAL A 362 12.57 2.97 30.31
CA VAL A 362 11.12 3.18 30.27
C VAL A 362 10.55 3.24 31.68
N LYS A 363 9.59 4.14 31.92
CA LYS A 363 8.89 4.25 33.21
C LYS A 363 8.02 3.04 33.46
N GLU A 364 7.86 2.71 34.74
CA GLU A 364 6.97 1.64 35.20
C GLU A 364 5.53 1.88 34.67
N GLY A 365 4.84 0.80 34.27
CA GLY A 365 3.48 0.88 33.71
C GLY A 365 3.39 1.34 32.25
N CYS A 366 4.49 1.69 31.58
CA CYS A 366 4.45 2.04 30.16
C CYS A 366 4.21 0.79 29.31
N THR A 367 3.08 0.74 28.63
CA THR A 367 2.64 -0.41 27.82
C THR A 367 3.05 -0.31 26.35
N ASP A 368 3.41 0.88 25.88
CA ASP A 368 3.90 1.15 24.50
C ASP A 368 5.06 2.16 24.54
N PRO A 369 6.31 1.73 24.68
CA PRO A 369 7.47 2.61 24.75
C PRO A 369 7.65 3.41 23.46
N TYR A 370 7.92 4.71 23.55
CA TYR A 370 7.91 5.60 22.38
C TYR A 370 9.08 5.40 21.44
N ILE A 371 10.30 5.15 21.93
CA ILE A 371 11.51 5.14 21.12
C ILE A 371 11.65 3.85 20.31
N PRO A 372 11.55 3.88 18.95
CA PRO A 372 11.80 2.70 18.13
C PRO A 372 13.31 2.53 17.93
N ARG A 373 13.82 1.35 18.21
CA ARG A 373 15.19 0.95 17.94
C ARG A 373 15.64 1.25 16.51
N SER A 374 14.74 1.04 15.56
CA SER A 374 15.02 1.26 14.13
C SER A 374 15.30 2.73 13.77
N GLN A 375 15.01 3.69 14.63
CA GLN A 375 15.24 5.13 14.42
C GLN A 375 16.47 5.67 15.17
N CYS A 376 17.05 4.87 16.07
CA CYS A 376 18.25 5.27 16.80
C CYS A 376 19.46 5.26 15.85
N ASP A 377 20.21 6.36 15.81
CA ASP A 377 21.50 6.42 15.09
C ASP A 377 22.60 5.71 15.88
N ILE A 378 22.53 5.83 17.21
CA ILE A 378 23.40 5.11 18.16
C ILE A 378 22.48 4.49 19.21
N LEU A 379 22.72 3.23 19.49
CA LEU A 379 22.10 2.49 20.58
C LEU A 379 23.20 1.62 21.22
N TYR A 380 23.50 1.87 22.48
CA TYR A 380 24.56 1.19 23.22
C TYR A 380 24.06 0.66 24.55
N ASN A 381 24.48 -0.54 24.90
CA ASN A 381 24.26 -1.15 26.20
C ASN A 381 25.53 -1.89 26.62
N ASP A 382 26.08 -1.53 27.76
CA ASP A 382 27.40 -2.01 28.24
C ASP A 382 27.41 -3.47 28.73
N VAL A 383 26.23 -4.08 28.88
CA VAL A 383 26.12 -5.47 29.35
C VAL A 383 26.98 -6.44 28.52
N ASP A 384 27.33 -6.07 27.27
CA ASP A 384 28.14 -6.89 26.35
C ASP A 384 29.26 -6.12 25.60
N ASP A 385 29.67 -4.95 26.09
CA ASP A 385 30.80 -4.15 25.54
C ASP A 385 30.73 -3.91 24.02
N LYS A 386 29.52 -3.58 23.50
CA LYS A 386 29.34 -3.38 22.06
C LYS A 386 28.56 -2.13 21.71
N THR A 387 29.18 -1.28 20.92
CA THR A 387 28.53 -0.12 20.29
C THR A 387 27.83 -0.54 19.00
N TYR A 388 26.52 -0.32 18.92
CA TYR A 388 25.75 -0.62 17.71
C TYR A 388 25.54 0.65 16.91
N PHE A 389 26.20 0.71 15.75
CA PHE A 389 25.87 1.68 14.74
C PHE A 389 24.80 1.10 13.82
N LYS A 390 23.76 1.86 13.58
CA LYS A 390 22.79 1.49 12.59
C LYS A 390 23.38 1.66 11.19
N ASP A 391 23.93 0.61 10.63
CA ASP A 391 24.00 0.47 9.17
C ASP A 391 22.67 -0.14 8.73
N SER A 392 21.89 0.60 7.95
CA SER A 392 20.58 0.18 7.43
C SER A 392 20.63 -1.12 6.61
N ARG A 393 21.82 -1.56 6.25
CA ARG A 393 22.13 -2.77 5.46
C ARG A 393 22.54 -3.98 6.27
N ASN A 394 22.89 -3.83 7.54
CA ASN A 394 23.38 -4.92 8.40
C ASN A 394 22.35 -5.34 9.45
N LYS A 395 21.47 -6.28 9.07
CA LYS A 395 20.46 -6.89 9.97
C LYS A 395 20.98 -8.05 10.82
N LYS A 396 22.28 -8.20 11.05
CA LYS A 396 22.81 -9.29 11.87
C LYS A 396 22.91 -8.87 13.33
N TYR A 397 21.88 -9.18 14.09
CA TYR A 397 21.95 -9.22 15.56
C TYR A 397 22.26 -10.63 16.01
N LYS A 398 23.22 -10.81 16.91
CA LYS A 398 23.47 -12.10 17.54
C LYS A 398 22.44 -12.36 18.63
N LYS A 399 21.92 -13.58 18.66
CA LYS A 399 21.03 -14.07 19.70
C LYS A 399 21.70 -13.94 21.07
N GLY A 400 21.02 -13.34 22.07
CA GLY A 400 21.50 -13.23 23.46
C GLY A 400 22.31 -11.98 23.78
N GLU A 401 22.41 -10.99 22.90
CA GLU A 401 23.05 -9.71 23.22
C GLU A 401 22.02 -8.73 23.78
N GLY A 402 21.97 -8.68 25.08
CA GLY A 402 21.29 -7.88 26.10
C GLY A 402 20.62 -6.56 25.73
N PHE A 403 19.76 -6.52 24.70
CA PHE A 403 18.84 -5.41 24.54
C PHE A 403 17.55 -5.72 25.27
N TYR A 404 17.28 -4.95 26.28
CA TYR A 404 15.92 -4.84 26.80
C TYR A 404 15.10 -4.05 25.78
N ASN A 405 14.46 -4.77 24.85
CA ASN A 405 13.58 -4.16 23.87
C ASN A 405 12.24 -4.89 23.82
N ASP A 406 11.19 -4.12 23.55
CA ASP A 406 9.83 -4.60 23.42
C ASP A 406 9.43 -4.56 21.94
N ASN A 407 9.59 -5.67 21.23
CA ASN A 407 9.22 -5.79 19.82
C ASN A 407 9.69 -4.59 18.95
N GLY A 408 10.98 -4.24 19.09
CA GLY A 408 11.60 -3.12 18.39
C GLY A 408 11.48 -1.76 19.10
N ARG A 409 10.98 -1.70 20.34
CA ARG A 409 11.00 -0.51 21.20
C ARG A 409 12.14 -0.60 22.21
N VAL A 410 12.76 0.53 22.50
CA VAL A 410 13.82 0.60 23.51
C VAL A 410 13.18 0.60 24.91
N LEU A 411 13.48 -0.42 25.72
CA LEU A 411 13.10 -0.44 27.14
C LEU A 411 14.18 0.19 28.01
N LYS A 412 15.44 -0.17 27.75
CA LYS A 412 16.59 0.32 28.51
C LYS A 412 17.83 0.39 27.62
N ALA A 413 18.63 1.45 27.78
CA ALA A 413 19.92 1.58 27.10
C ALA A 413 20.82 2.58 27.86
N GLU A 414 22.14 2.38 27.77
CA GLU A 414 23.11 3.31 28.35
C GLU A 414 23.31 4.57 27.51
N LEU A 415 23.24 4.44 26.20
CA LEU A 415 23.38 5.55 25.28
C LEU A 415 22.42 5.40 24.12
N VAL A 416 21.60 6.42 23.86
CA VAL A 416 20.71 6.51 22.71
C VAL A 416 20.94 7.85 22.00
N LYS A 417 21.17 7.82 20.69
CA LYS A 417 21.12 9.00 19.82
C LYS A 417 20.00 8.85 18.81
N ILE A 418 19.08 9.81 18.80
CA ILE A 418 17.90 9.80 17.92
C ILE A 418 17.59 11.21 17.41
N CYS A 419 17.18 11.33 16.15
CA CYS A 419 16.68 12.58 15.59
C CYS A 419 15.18 12.72 15.90
N ILE A 420 14.79 13.85 16.50
CA ILE A 420 13.43 14.07 17.01
C ILE A 420 12.92 15.48 16.68
N THR A 421 11.59 15.60 16.65
CA THR A 421 10.87 16.87 16.68
C THR A 421 10.50 17.26 18.11
N ASP A 422 10.03 18.50 18.30
CA ASP A 422 9.48 18.96 19.58
C ASP A 422 8.25 18.16 20.03
N VAL A 423 7.46 17.65 19.08
CA VAL A 423 6.32 16.76 19.37
C VAL A 423 6.81 15.41 19.91
N ASP A 424 7.84 14.82 19.27
CA ASP A 424 8.42 13.55 19.72
C ASP A 424 9.08 13.71 21.11
N TRP A 425 9.72 14.84 21.37
CA TRP A 425 10.35 15.13 22.67
C TRP A 425 9.35 15.03 23.84
N GLN A 426 8.16 15.64 23.67
CA GLN A 426 7.12 15.60 24.70
C GLN A 426 6.66 14.16 25.03
N GLU A 427 6.60 13.29 24.03
CA GLU A 427 6.22 11.89 24.22
C GLU A 427 7.36 11.08 24.88
N ILE A 428 8.61 11.34 24.52
CA ILE A 428 9.78 10.67 25.11
C ILE A 428 9.90 10.97 26.59
N ILE A 429 9.84 12.25 27.00
CA ILE A 429 9.94 12.62 28.44
C ILE A 429 8.76 12.10 29.27
N TYR A 430 7.62 11.83 28.63
CA TYR A 430 6.50 11.20 29.30
C TYR A 430 6.79 9.73 29.62
N ASP A 431 7.39 8.98 28.70
CA ASP A 431 7.55 7.53 28.79
C ASP A 431 8.84 7.08 29.49
N TYR A 432 9.89 7.92 29.50
CA TYR A 432 11.23 7.49 29.92
C TYR A 432 11.77 8.31 31.08
N ASN A 433 12.56 7.63 31.92
CA ASN A 433 13.55 8.21 32.82
C ASN A 433 14.92 8.14 32.15
N TYR A 434 15.82 9.09 32.44
CA TYR A 434 17.20 9.13 31.94
C TYR A 434 18.09 9.87 32.91
N GLU A 435 19.37 9.56 32.91
CA GLU A 435 20.35 10.21 33.79
C GLU A 435 20.69 11.61 33.27
N SER A 436 20.94 11.72 31.96
CA SER A 436 21.16 13.01 31.30
C SER A 436 20.72 13.00 29.85
N VAL A 437 20.48 14.17 29.29
CA VAL A 437 20.25 14.39 27.88
C VAL A 437 21.01 15.61 27.38
N ARG A 438 21.56 15.51 26.19
CA ARG A 438 22.15 16.64 25.46
C ARG A 438 21.60 16.66 24.04
N PHE A 439 21.62 17.83 23.42
CA PHE A 439 21.10 18.03 22.07
C PHE A 439 22.19 18.51 21.14
N GLU A 440 22.15 18.04 19.89
CA GLU A 440 23.08 18.43 18.83
C GLU A 440 22.31 18.90 17.59
N GLN A 441 22.88 19.86 16.88
CA GLN A 441 22.30 20.41 15.65
C GLN A 441 20.85 20.90 15.86
N ILE A 442 20.64 21.78 16.81
CA ILE A 442 19.31 22.34 17.09
C ILE A 442 18.92 23.28 15.97
N MET A 443 17.85 22.96 15.27
CA MET A 443 17.26 23.75 14.20
C MET A 443 15.86 24.19 14.60
N THR A 444 15.47 25.42 14.29
CA THR A 444 14.15 25.95 14.63
C THR A 444 13.43 26.50 13.40
N SER A 445 12.10 26.54 13.49
CA SER A 445 11.19 27.08 12.50
C SER A 445 10.12 27.94 13.18
N LYS A 446 9.06 28.29 12.47
CA LYS A 446 7.88 28.97 13.02
C LYS A 446 6.64 28.18 12.72
N TYR A 447 5.81 27.98 13.73
CA TYR A 447 4.50 27.37 13.58
C TYR A 447 3.54 28.25 12.77
N GLY A 448 2.63 27.58 12.06
CA GLY A 448 1.51 28.20 11.34
C GLY A 448 0.59 27.16 10.75
N LYS A 449 -0.59 27.59 10.34
CA LYS A 449 -1.58 26.74 9.68
C LYS A 449 -1.21 26.47 8.22
N LEU A 450 -1.65 25.34 7.70
CA LEU A 450 -1.56 25.06 6.27
C LEU A 450 -2.42 26.03 5.44
N PRO A 451 -2.13 26.21 4.13
CA PRO A 451 -2.96 27.02 3.26
C PRO A 451 -4.44 26.63 3.32
N LYS A 452 -5.32 27.61 3.46
CA LYS A 452 -6.75 27.40 3.62
C LYS A 452 -7.34 26.52 2.50
N GLU A 453 -6.91 26.74 1.26
CA GLU A 453 -7.39 26.02 0.10
C GLU A 453 -7.05 24.52 0.16
N PHE A 454 -5.95 24.15 0.83
CA PHE A 454 -5.60 22.75 1.07
C PHE A 454 -6.44 22.14 2.19
N ILE A 455 -6.67 22.90 3.27
CA ILE A 455 -7.58 22.51 4.37
C ILE A 455 -8.99 22.28 3.82
N ASP A 456 -9.52 23.23 3.03
CA ASP A 456 -10.84 23.12 2.40
C ASP A 456 -10.95 21.89 1.49
N LEU A 457 -9.86 21.51 0.80
CA LEU A 457 -9.82 20.29 0.00
C LEU A 457 -9.91 19.03 0.87
N VAL A 458 -9.23 18.97 2.01
CA VAL A 458 -9.30 17.84 2.95
C VAL A 458 -10.74 17.70 3.48
N ILE A 459 -11.35 18.82 3.89
CA ILE A 459 -12.73 18.84 4.38
C ILE A 459 -13.72 18.40 3.29
N LYS A 460 -13.52 18.85 2.04
CA LYS A 460 -14.33 18.38 0.88
C LYS A 460 -14.33 16.86 0.75
N TYR A 461 -13.14 16.25 0.78
CA TYR A 461 -13.03 14.78 0.66
C TYR A 461 -13.62 14.04 1.87
N TYR A 462 -13.49 14.62 3.07
CA TYR A 462 -14.09 14.05 4.26
C TYR A 462 -15.62 14.04 4.17
N LYS A 463 -16.23 15.16 3.75
CA LYS A 463 -17.67 15.27 3.55
C LYS A 463 -18.18 14.28 2.52
N ALA A 464 -17.50 14.18 1.37
CA ALA A 464 -17.84 13.21 0.32
C ALA A 464 -17.74 11.75 0.80
N LYS A 465 -16.78 11.42 1.67
CA LYS A 465 -16.70 10.11 2.33
C LYS A 465 -17.88 9.89 3.27
N THR A 466 -18.21 10.86 4.11
CA THR A 466 -19.27 10.74 5.12
C THR A 466 -20.66 10.59 4.50
N GLU A 467 -20.94 11.26 3.37
CA GLU A 467 -22.17 11.09 2.59
C GLU A 467 -22.41 9.66 2.09
N LEU A 468 -21.38 8.83 2.07
CA LEU A 468 -21.42 7.43 1.64
C LEU A 468 -21.41 6.43 2.80
N LYS A 469 -21.36 6.92 4.06
CA LYS A 469 -21.19 6.06 5.24
C LYS A 469 -22.41 5.18 5.49
N THR A 470 -23.61 5.72 5.25
CA THR A 470 -24.88 5.00 5.46
C THR A 470 -25.80 5.14 4.25
N GLU A 471 -26.83 4.31 4.16
CA GLU A 471 -27.88 4.44 3.14
C GLU A 471 -28.68 5.74 3.33
N LYS A 472 -29.27 6.24 2.24
CA LYS A 472 -30.13 7.43 2.29
C LYS A 472 -31.47 7.13 3.01
N PRO A 473 -32.04 8.08 3.77
CA PRO A 473 -33.32 7.87 4.47
C PRO A 473 -34.41 7.46 3.50
N GLY A 474 -35.16 6.39 3.86
CA GLY A 474 -36.28 5.89 3.08
C GLY A 474 -35.90 5.09 1.81
N VAL A 475 -34.63 4.84 1.60
CA VAL A 475 -34.11 3.94 0.54
C VAL A 475 -33.79 2.60 1.19
N ILE A 476 -34.42 1.54 0.71
CA ILE A 476 -34.03 0.17 1.06
C ILE A 476 -33.05 -0.28 -0.03
N GLU A 477 -31.77 -0.32 0.29
CA GLU A 477 -30.74 -0.77 -0.64
C GLU A 477 -30.86 -2.30 -0.85
N THR A 478 -30.73 -2.73 -2.09
CA THR A 478 -30.44 -4.14 -2.38
C THR A 478 -28.99 -4.46 -1.95
N GLU A 479 -28.68 -5.73 -1.74
CA GLU A 479 -27.30 -6.16 -1.38
C GLU A 479 -26.26 -5.60 -2.36
N LYS A 480 -26.56 -5.60 -3.66
CA LYS A 480 -25.70 -5.02 -4.70
C LYS A 480 -25.50 -3.50 -4.58
N GLU A 481 -26.54 -2.77 -4.18
CA GLU A 481 -26.48 -1.31 -3.98
C GLU A 481 -25.69 -0.97 -2.71
N LYS A 482 -25.86 -1.73 -1.64
CA LYS A 482 -25.08 -1.63 -0.40
C LYS A 482 -23.58 -1.82 -0.70
N GLU A 483 -23.21 -2.91 -1.37
CA GLU A 483 -21.83 -3.19 -1.76
C GLU A 483 -21.24 -2.11 -2.68
N TYR A 484 -22.03 -1.57 -3.60
CA TYR A 484 -21.59 -0.47 -4.47
C TYR A 484 -21.32 0.81 -3.66
N ARG A 485 -22.19 1.17 -2.72
CA ARG A 485 -22.01 2.31 -1.83
C ARG A 485 -20.75 2.14 -0.96
N GLU A 486 -20.53 0.95 -0.39
CA GLU A 486 -19.35 0.64 0.40
C GLU A 486 -18.06 0.74 -0.43
N THR A 487 -18.11 0.33 -1.69
CA THR A 487 -17.01 0.50 -2.65
C THR A 487 -16.70 1.98 -2.86
N LEU A 488 -17.70 2.84 -3.05
CA LEU A 488 -17.51 4.27 -3.21
C LEU A 488 -17.01 4.93 -1.91
N TYR A 489 -17.49 4.46 -0.75
CA TYR A 489 -16.99 4.89 0.55
C TYR A 489 -15.49 4.60 0.70
N ASN A 490 -15.08 3.36 0.44
CA ASN A 490 -13.68 2.94 0.52
C ASN A 490 -12.81 3.72 -0.48
N LYS A 491 -13.29 3.99 -1.68
CA LYS A 491 -12.62 4.83 -2.67
C LYS A 491 -12.43 6.26 -2.15
N SER A 492 -13.45 6.86 -1.58
CA SER A 492 -13.37 8.21 -0.99
C SER A 492 -12.43 8.26 0.20
N LYS A 493 -12.44 7.23 1.05
CA LYS A 493 -11.48 7.04 2.15
C LYS A 493 -10.04 6.98 1.64
N ASN A 494 -9.79 6.23 0.57
CA ASN A 494 -8.46 6.10 -0.04
C ASN A 494 -7.99 7.43 -0.66
N LEU A 495 -8.86 8.20 -1.30
CA LEU A 495 -8.53 9.51 -1.85
C LEU A 495 -8.18 10.51 -0.72
N LEU A 496 -8.92 10.49 0.38
CA LEU A 496 -8.64 11.32 1.56
C LEU A 496 -7.26 10.96 2.17
N ASN A 497 -6.97 9.68 2.32
CA ASN A 497 -5.67 9.23 2.83
C ASN A 497 -4.50 9.53 1.87
N ALA A 498 -4.76 9.57 0.56
CA ALA A 498 -3.76 9.92 -0.43
C ALA A 498 -3.27 11.38 -0.30
N LEU A 499 -4.09 12.29 0.24
CA LEU A 499 -3.65 13.67 0.54
C LEU A 499 -2.50 13.67 1.54
N PHE A 500 -2.59 12.86 2.61
CA PHE A 500 -1.48 12.68 3.55
C PHE A 500 -0.27 12.00 2.87
N GLY A 501 -0.48 10.88 2.17
CA GLY A 501 0.58 10.12 1.53
C GLY A 501 1.47 10.96 0.60
N MET A 502 0.90 11.97 -0.06
CA MET A 502 1.66 12.87 -0.93
C MET A 502 2.63 13.78 -0.17
N LEU A 503 2.36 14.10 1.10
CA LEU A 503 3.19 15.00 1.92
C LEU A 503 4.40 14.27 2.53
N VAL A 504 4.35 12.94 2.61
CA VAL A 504 5.44 12.08 3.12
C VAL A 504 6.23 11.38 2.01
N MET A 505 5.93 11.67 0.75
CA MET A 505 6.71 11.12 -0.37
C MET A 505 8.16 11.60 -0.30
N ARG A 506 9.08 10.69 -0.46
CA ARG A 506 10.52 11.01 -0.56
C ARG A 506 10.75 11.99 -1.72
N VAL A 507 11.61 12.97 -1.52
CA VAL A 507 12.03 13.91 -2.57
C VAL A 507 12.92 13.19 -3.57
N CYS A 508 13.91 12.46 -3.05
CA CYS A 508 14.81 11.63 -3.85
C CYS A 508 14.16 10.27 -4.07
N ILE A 509 13.54 10.11 -5.23
CA ILE A 509 12.92 8.84 -5.65
C ILE A 509 13.93 8.08 -6.51
N GLN A 510 14.11 6.81 -6.21
CA GLN A 510 14.92 5.91 -7.03
C GLN A 510 14.31 5.78 -8.43
N SER A 511 15.16 5.71 -9.43
CA SER A 511 14.78 5.47 -10.82
C SER A 511 14.87 3.98 -11.14
N TYR A 512 13.94 3.50 -11.95
CA TYR A 512 13.92 2.12 -12.42
C TYR A 512 13.93 2.12 -13.94
N LYS A 513 14.74 1.28 -14.54
CA LYS A 513 14.84 1.12 -16.00
C LYS A 513 14.76 -0.35 -16.38
N PHE A 514 14.14 -0.61 -17.52
CA PHE A 514 14.15 -1.92 -18.15
C PHE A 514 15.47 -2.14 -18.90
N PHE A 515 16.06 -3.32 -18.73
CA PHE A 515 17.29 -3.74 -19.40
C PHE A 515 16.99 -4.93 -20.31
N PRO A 516 16.91 -4.72 -21.63
CA PRO A 516 16.58 -5.78 -22.58
C PRO A 516 17.56 -6.98 -22.52
N GLY A 517 18.85 -6.73 -22.25
CA GLY A 517 19.87 -7.79 -22.18
C GLY A 517 19.65 -8.79 -21.04
N ASN A 518 19.06 -8.33 -19.92
CA ASN A 518 18.74 -9.19 -18.77
C ASN A 518 17.24 -9.49 -18.70
N ASN A 519 16.45 -8.87 -19.56
CA ASN A 519 15.00 -8.95 -19.54
C ASN A 519 14.34 -8.54 -18.21
N GLU A 520 14.95 -7.59 -17.49
CA GLU A 520 14.59 -7.19 -16.14
C GLU A 520 14.44 -5.67 -15.99
N VAL A 521 13.59 -5.28 -15.04
CA VAL A 521 13.55 -3.91 -14.51
C VAL A 521 14.47 -3.84 -13.30
N MET A 522 15.47 -2.97 -13.34
CA MET A 522 16.43 -2.79 -12.26
C MET A 522 16.43 -1.34 -11.77
N MET A 523 16.76 -1.18 -10.49
CA MET A 523 17.02 0.13 -9.91
C MET A 523 18.32 0.69 -10.50
N VAL A 524 18.27 1.94 -10.92
CA VAL A 524 19.44 2.66 -11.46
C VAL A 524 19.71 3.93 -10.66
N PRO A 525 20.98 4.36 -10.55
CA PRO A 525 21.29 5.68 -10.05
C PRO A 525 20.56 6.77 -10.85
N PRO A 526 20.24 7.91 -10.25
CA PRO A 526 19.72 9.05 -11.00
C PRO A 526 20.82 9.60 -11.92
N TYR A 527 20.45 9.96 -13.16
CA TYR A 527 21.33 10.55 -14.15
C TYR A 527 20.85 11.94 -14.54
N ASP A 528 21.81 12.84 -14.81
CA ASP A 528 21.52 14.15 -15.38
C ASP A 528 21.17 14.03 -16.88
N LYS A 529 20.94 15.17 -17.54
CA LYS A 529 20.60 15.20 -18.98
C LYS A 529 21.79 14.84 -19.89
N GLU A 530 22.97 14.98 -19.40
CA GLU A 530 24.24 14.66 -20.05
C GLU A 530 24.63 13.18 -19.86
N GLY A 531 23.91 12.44 -18.99
CA GLY A 531 24.14 11.02 -18.71
C GLY A 531 25.14 10.75 -17.59
N ASN A 532 25.50 11.75 -16.79
CA ASN A 532 26.35 11.58 -15.61
C ASN A 532 25.52 11.16 -14.41
N GLU A 533 26.06 10.29 -13.56
CA GLU A 533 25.42 9.90 -12.32
C GLU A 533 25.34 11.08 -11.35
N MET A 534 24.14 11.33 -10.82
CA MET A 534 23.86 12.39 -9.86
C MET A 534 24.02 11.89 -8.43
N THR A 535 24.58 12.72 -7.58
CA THR A 535 24.52 12.52 -6.11
C THR A 535 23.09 12.71 -5.60
N GLU A 536 22.79 12.18 -4.41
CA GLU A 536 21.45 12.36 -3.79
C GLU A 536 21.17 13.85 -3.53
N GLU A 537 22.17 14.67 -3.23
CA GLU A 537 22.02 16.11 -3.04
C GLU A 537 21.66 16.85 -4.34
N GLU A 538 22.30 16.51 -5.44
CA GLU A 538 21.96 17.07 -6.76
C GLU A 538 20.55 16.70 -7.18
N LEU A 539 20.15 15.43 -6.97
CA LEU A 539 18.80 14.97 -7.21
C LEU A 539 17.79 15.71 -6.32
N TYR A 540 18.11 15.88 -5.04
CA TYR A 540 17.28 16.65 -4.11
C TYR A 540 17.06 18.08 -4.61
N ASN A 541 18.12 18.79 -4.97
CA ASN A 541 18.06 20.18 -5.45
C ASN A 541 17.23 20.29 -6.74
N GLN A 542 17.26 19.25 -7.61
CA GLN A 542 16.43 19.19 -8.81
C GLN A 542 14.94 18.95 -8.51
N GLU A 543 14.62 18.13 -7.50
CA GLU A 543 13.27 17.60 -7.27
C GLU A 543 12.50 18.35 -6.17
N VAL A 544 13.18 18.97 -5.19
CA VAL A 544 12.53 19.59 -4.02
C VAL A 544 11.46 20.61 -4.38
N GLY A 545 11.67 21.40 -5.44
CA GLY A 545 10.70 22.39 -5.93
C GLY A 545 9.46 21.79 -6.59
N LYS A 546 9.44 20.49 -6.89
CA LYS A 546 8.32 19.79 -7.54
C LYS A 546 7.31 19.21 -6.53
N GLN A 547 7.65 19.21 -5.24
CA GLN A 547 6.76 18.72 -4.18
C GLN A 547 5.49 19.58 -4.07
N ILE A 548 4.43 18.99 -3.52
CA ILE A 548 3.14 19.67 -3.32
C ILE A 548 3.25 20.70 -2.19
N LEU A 549 3.79 20.27 -1.06
CA LEU A 549 4.13 21.05 0.11
C LEU A 549 5.52 20.64 0.61
N PHE A 550 5.95 21.17 1.73
CA PHE A 550 7.25 20.90 2.34
C PHE A 550 7.27 19.53 3.02
N TYR A 551 8.34 18.75 2.86
CA TYR A 551 8.48 17.40 3.46
C TYR A 551 8.33 17.44 5.00
N ARG A 552 8.80 18.49 5.66
CA ARG A 552 8.65 18.71 7.11
C ARG A 552 7.20 18.65 7.59
N ILE A 553 6.25 19.08 6.75
CA ILE A 553 4.82 18.99 7.08
C ILE A 553 4.40 17.53 7.30
N GLY A 554 4.81 16.65 6.39
CA GLY A 554 4.51 15.21 6.51
C GLY A 554 5.11 14.57 7.76
N VAL A 555 6.32 14.98 8.16
CA VAL A 555 6.98 14.52 9.40
C VAL A 555 6.13 14.90 10.62
N TYR A 556 5.67 16.14 10.68
CA TYR A 556 4.86 16.64 11.80
C TYR A 556 3.44 16.08 11.80
N ILE A 557 2.83 15.81 10.64
CA ILE A 557 1.52 15.14 10.58
C ILE A 557 1.57 13.79 11.32
N THR A 558 2.59 12.98 11.05
CA THR A 558 2.71 11.69 11.73
C THR A 558 3.07 11.82 13.20
N ALA A 559 3.86 12.81 13.58
CA ALA A 559 4.20 13.08 14.98
C ALA A 559 2.95 13.47 15.79
N HIS A 560 2.13 14.39 15.26
CA HIS A 560 0.86 14.76 15.89
C HIS A 560 -0.14 13.60 15.94
N ALA A 561 -0.24 12.79 14.88
CA ALA A 561 -1.12 11.62 14.89
C ALA A 561 -0.71 10.62 15.98
N ARG A 562 0.59 10.33 16.14
CA ARG A 562 1.11 9.51 17.23
C ARG A 562 0.80 10.11 18.61
N LYS A 563 0.98 11.42 18.79
CA LYS A 563 0.64 12.11 20.04
C LYS A 563 -0.83 11.86 20.43
N TRP A 564 -1.75 12.00 19.48
CA TRP A 564 -3.17 11.77 19.73
C TRP A 564 -3.51 10.29 20.03
N LEU A 565 -2.87 9.35 19.32
CA LEU A 565 -3.00 7.92 19.64
C LEU A 565 -2.56 7.64 21.08
N ARG A 566 -1.43 8.21 21.50
CA ARG A 566 -0.89 8.02 22.85
C ARG A 566 -1.76 8.62 23.95
N ILE A 567 -2.49 9.70 23.66
CA ILE A 567 -3.52 10.20 24.58
C ILE A 567 -4.57 9.11 24.82
N GLY A 568 -5.04 8.44 23.76
CA GLY A 568 -5.95 7.29 23.89
C GLY A 568 -5.35 6.14 24.71
N ILE A 569 -4.08 5.78 24.48
CA ILE A 569 -3.39 4.74 25.28
C ILE A 569 -3.31 5.15 26.75
N ARG A 570 -3.04 6.42 27.06
CA ARG A 570 -2.97 6.93 28.44
C ARG A 570 -4.33 6.90 29.17
N ILE A 571 -5.41 7.13 28.44
CA ILE A 571 -6.78 7.04 29.00
C ILE A 571 -7.08 5.62 29.48
N VAL A 572 -6.71 4.61 28.70
CA VAL A 572 -6.96 3.21 29.08
C VAL A 572 -5.92 2.65 30.06
N GLY A 573 -4.71 3.23 30.11
CA GLY A 573 -3.65 2.86 31.07
C GLY A 573 -3.23 1.40 30.95
N ASP A 574 -3.13 0.72 32.10
CA ASP A 574 -2.66 -0.68 32.19
C ASP A 574 -3.59 -1.69 31.47
N ARG A 575 -4.82 -1.29 31.15
CA ARG A 575 -5.76 -2.12 30.38
C ARG A 575 -5.47 -2.15 28.88
N HIS A 576 -4.49 -1.37 28.39
CA HIS A 576 -4.07 -1.37 27.01
C HIS A 576 -3.58 -2.75 26.57
N ILE A 577 -4.09 -3.25 25.43
CA ILE A 577 -3.72 -4.55 24.84
C ILE A 577 -2.91 -4.35 23.56
N TYR A 578 -3.42 -3.48 22.66
CA TYR A 578 -2.90 -3.33 21.31
C TYR A 578 -3.29 -1.98 20.72
N ASN A 579 -2.42 -1.41 19.91
CA ASN A 579 -2.72 -0.21 19.13
C ASN A 579 -2.24 -0.34 17.68
N ASP A 580 -2.93 0.35 16.78
CA ASP A 580 -2.57 0.38 15.35
C ASP A 580 -2.94 1.72 14.72
N THR A 581 -1.97 2.57 14.54
CA THR A 581 -2.02 3.86 13.83
C THR A 581 -2.99 4.87 14.47
N ASP A 582 -4.25 4.57 14.60
CA ASP A 582 -5.34 5.41 15.11
C ASP A 582 -6.31 4.66 16.03
N SER A 583 -6.13 3.37 16.21
CA SER A 583 -6.97 2.55 17.09
C SER A 583 -6.24 2.09 18.36
N VAL A 584 -7.00 2.03 19.46
CA VAL A 584 -6.56 1.51 20.76
C VAL A 584 -7.51 0.40 21.19
N LYS A 585 -6.96 -0.74 21.58
CA LYS A 585 -7.71 -1.88 22.12
C LYS A 585 -7.37 -2.08 23.59
N ALA A 586 -8.39 -2.19 24.44
CA ALA A 586 -8.23 -2.30 25.88
C ALA A 586 -9.26 -3.23 26.53
N MET A 587 -8.92 -3.81 27.68
CA MET A 587 -9.78 -4.66 28.49
C MET A 587 -10.87 -3.81 29.17
N GLY A 588 -12.12 -4.27 29.13
CA GLY A 588 -13.23 -3.67 29.85
C GLY A 588 -13.39 -2.17 29.65
N LEU A 589 -13.03 -1.66 28.48
CA LEU A 589 -13.07 -0.25 28.13
C LEU A 589 -14.52 0.21 28.04
N LYS A 590 -14.84 1.33 28.72
CA LYS A 590 -16.12 2.02 28.60
C LYS A 590 -15.96 3.27 27.76
N TYR A 591 -16.86 3.48 26.81
CA TYR A 591 -16.77 4.59 25.86
C TYR A 591 -16.79 5.97 26.55
N GLU A 592 -17.51 6.08 27.68
CA GLU A 592 -17.62 7.30 28.47
C GLU A 592 -16.26 7.80 28.98
N GLU A 593 -15.25 6.94 29.04
CA GLU A 593 -13.88 7.33 29.44
C GLU A 593 -13.23 8.28 28.42
N PHE A 594 -13.76 8.31 27.20
CA PHE A 594 -13.31 9.22 26.13
C PHE A 594 -14.14 10.50 26.00
N ASP A 595 -15.21 10.69 26.82
CA ASP A 595 -16.14 11.81 26.68
C ASP A 595 -15.45 13.17 26.82
N GLU A 596 -14.56 13.34 27.81
CA GLU A 596 -13.86 14.61 28.03
C GLU A 596 -12.97 14.97 26.83
N ILE A 597 -12.17 14.03 26.36
CA ILE A 597 -11.30 14.27 25.20
C ILE A 597 -12.09 14.42 23.92
N ASN A 598 -13.18 13.66 23.75
CA ASN A 598 -14.05 13.76 22.60
C ASN A 598 -14.77 15.11 22.55
N GLU A 599 -15.14 15.71 23.67
CA GLU A 599 -15.72 17.06 23.70
C GLU A 599 -14.71 18.09 23.20
N VAL A 600 -13.44 18.00 23.61
CA VAL A 600 -12.36 18.88 23.11
C VAL A 600 -12.20 18.70 21.61
N LEU A 601 -12.14 17.46 21.11
CA LEU A 601 -11.94 17.14 19.68
C LEU A 601 -13.14 17.60 18.84
N LYS A 602 -14.39 17.40 19.32
CA LYS A 602 -15.61 17.87 18.66
C LYS A 602 -15.63 19.38 18.53
N ASN A 603 -15.35 20.12 19.61
CA ASN A 603 -15.29 21.59 19.58
C ASN A 603 -14.25 22.09 18.58
N ARG A 604 -13.06 21.50 18.56
CA ARG A 604 -12.00 21.80 17.59
C ARG A 604 -12.47 21.55 16.15
N SER A 605 -13.18 20.46 15.91
CA SER A 605 -13.72 20.10 14.59
C SER A 605 -14.84 21.05 14.14
N ILE A 606 -15.67 21.51 15.06
CA ILE A 606 -16.72 22.50 14.79
C ILE A 606 -16.09 23.83 14.39
N GLU A 607 -15.09 24.32 15.13
CA GLU A 607 -14.39 25.57 14.84
C GLU A 607 -13.71 25.58 13.46
N SER A 608 -13.14 24.46 13.06
CA SER A 608 -12.44 24.31 11.76
C SER A 608 -13.37 23.92 10.60
N GLY A 609 -14.62 23.53 10.85
CA GLY A 609 -15.54 22.99 9.87
C GLY A 609 -15.23 21.52 9.47
N ALA A 610 -14.40 20.83 10.27
CA ALA A 610 -13.98 19.43 10.05
C ALA A 610 -15.00 18.42 10.56
N PHE A 611 -16.27 18.61 10.23
CA PHE A 611 -17.36 17.70 10.56
C PHE A 611 -18.29 17.51 9.38
N ALA A 612 -19.04 16.42 9.39
CA ALA A 612 -20.05 16.13 8.37
C ALA A 612 -21.16 15.27 8.96
N THR A 613 -22.37 15.44 8.44
CA THR A 613 -23.54 14.64 8.82
C THR A 613 -23.78 13.58 7.74
N ASP A 614 -23.96 12.34 8.15
CA ASP A 614 -24.27 11.24 7.26
C ASP A 614 -25.76 11.28 6.81
N PRO A 615 -26.16 10.46 5.84
CA PRO A 615 -27.55 10.43 5.38
C PRO A 615 -28.58 10.06 6.46
N LYS A 616 -28.19 9.35 7.53
CA LYS A 616 -29.08 9.01 8.66
C LYS A 616 -29.24 10.15 9.65
N GLY A 617 -28.49 11.24 9.50
CA GLY A 617 -28.56 12.43 10.35
C GLY A 617 -27.59 12.39 11.53
N GLU A 618 -26.67 11.41 11.57
CA GLU A 618 -25.60 11.37 12.57
C GLU A 618 -24.44 12.27 12.15
N THR A 619 -23.97 13.11 13.07
CA THR A 619 -22.85 14.01 12.82
C THR A 619 -21.53 13.39 13.28
N HIS A 620 -20.59 13.28 12.36
CA HIS A 620 -19.25 12.74 12.57
C HIS A 620 -18.23 13.88 12.62
N TYR A 621 -17.34 13.83 13.59
CA TYR A 621 -16.30 14.82 13.82
C TYR A 621 -14.92 14.22 13.53
N MET A 622 -14.09 14.91 12.74
CA MET A 622 -12.72 14.44 12.51
C MET A 622 -11.95 14.37 13.84
N GLY A 623 -11.21 13.29 14.02
CA GLY A 623 -10.36 13.10 15.18
C GLY A 623 -11.04 12.61 16.45
N ALA A 624 -12.38 12.58 16.52
CA ALA A 624 -13.07 12.00 17.67
C ALA A 624 -12.83 10.48 17.77
N PHE A 625 -12.70 9.97 18.97
CA PHE A 625 -12.63 8.54 19.20
C PHE A 625 -14.04 7.93 19.11
N GLU A 626 -14.18 6.91 18.29
CA GLU A 626 -15.44 6.17 18.07
C GLU A 626 -15.20 4.68 18.39
N ILE A 627 -16.23 3.96 18.85
CA ILE A 627 -16.13 2.51 19.01
C ILE A 627 -16.00 1.88 17.61
N ASP A 628 -14.94 1.09 17.43
CA ASP A 628 -14.65 0.35 16.20
C ASP A 628 -14.98 -1.14 16.31
N GLY A 629 -14.99 -1.68 17.52
CA GLY A 629 -15.36 -3.07 17.76
C GLY A 629 -15.50 -3.42 19.24
N ILE A 630 -16.38 -4.36 19.51
CA ILE A 630 -16.56 -4.98 20.82
C ILE A 630 -16.28 -6.47 20.63
N TYR A 631 -15.35 -7.00 21.39
CA TYR A 631 -14.87 -8.37 21.26
C TYR A 631 -15.12 -9.15 22.53
N GLU A 632 -15.78 -10.30 22.41
CA GLU A 632 -15.93 -11.20 23.56
C GLU A 632 -14.58 -11.72 24.04
N ARG A 633 -13.73 -12.10 23.08
CA ARG A 633 -12.35 -12.52 23.35
C ARG A 633 -11.39 -11.96 22.30
N PHE A 634 -10.21 -11.60 22.71
CA PHE A 634 -9.16 -11.05 21.87
C PHE A 634 -7.81 -11.69 22.19
N CYS A 635 -6.99 -11.95 21.19
CA CYS A 635 -5.62 -12.43 21.36
C CYS A 635 -4.67 -11.78 20.35
N THR A 636 -3.51 -11.32 20.82
CA THR A 636 -2.47 -10.75 19.95
C THR A 636 -1.13 -11.46 20.13
N MET A 637 -0.36 -11.55 19.06
CA MET A 637 1.01 -12.09 19.05
C MET A 637 2.04 -11.05 18.56
N GLY A 638 1.65 -9.79 18.44
CA GLY A 638 2.49 -8.70 17.98
C GLY A 638 1.84 -7.87 16.87
N SER A 639 2.60 -6.96 16.29
CA SER A 639 2.14 -6.04 15.27
C SER A 639 1.53 -6.78 14.07
N LYS A 640 0.28 -6.43 13.71
CA LYS A 640 -0.48 -7.04 12.60
C LYS A 640 -0.64 -8.56 12.73
N LYS A 641 -0.71 -9.07 13.97
CA LYS A 641 -0.96 -10.49 14.27
C LYS A 641 -1.91 -10.59 15.45
N TYR A 642 -3.22 -10.61 15.20
CA TYR A 642 -4.26 -10.76 16.21
C TYR A 642 -5.49 -11.46 15.67
N CYS A 643 -6.31 -11.99 16.55
CA CYS A 643 -7.62 -12.55 16.26
C CYS A 643 -8.62 -12.15 17.36
N TYR A 644 -9.91 -12.28 17.06
CA TYR A 644 -10.96 -11.97 18.03
C TYR A 644 -12.25 -12.71 17.70
N GLU A 645 -13.05 -12.89 18.74
CA GLU A 645 -14.42 -13.38 18.68
C GLU A 645 -15.36 -12.23 19.00
N TYR A 646 -16.45 -12.14 18.25
CA TYR A 646 -17.40 -11.05 18.36
C TYR A 646 -18.83 -11.55 18.04
N ILE A 647 -19.83 -10.75 18.40
CA ILE A 647 -21.21 -10.99 17.99
C ILE A 647 -21.48 -10.21 16.71
N ASN A 648 -21.87 -10.90 15.64
CA ASN A 648 -22.18 -10.29 14.35
C ASN A 648 -23.55 -9.59 14.35
N GLU A 649 -23.92 -8.97 13.22
CA GLU A 649 -25.20 -8.25 13.07
C GLU A 649 -26.43 -9.16 13.24
N ASP A 650 -26.29 -10.47 13.00
CA ASP A 650 -27.34 -11.48 13.19
C ASP A 650 -27.47 -11.96 14.65
N GLY A 651 -26.59 -11.49 15.53
CA GLY A 651 -26.54 -11.89 16.94
C GLY A 651 -25.83 -13.23 17.17
N GLU A 652 -25.10 -13.73 16.17
CA GLU A 652 -24.33 -14.97 16.25
C GLU A 652 -22.86 -14.69 16.57
N LYS A 653 -22.25 -15.63 17.29
CA LYS A 653 -20.82 -15.58 17.58
C LYS A 653 -20.00 -15.87 16.31
N ASP A 654 -19.11 -14.99 15.96
CA ASP A 654 -18.24 -15.10 14.81
C ASP A 654 -16.76 -14.89 15.20
N PHE A 655 -15.84 -15.22 14.29
CA PHE A 655 -14.41 -15.22 14.51
C PHE A 655 -13.67 -14.53 13.36
N ALA A 656 -12.77 -13.62 13.68
CA ALA A 656 -11.97 -12.90 12.70
C ALA A 656 -10.47 -12.90 13.04
N ILE A 657 -9.65 -12.79 12.01
CA ILE A 657 -8.19 -12.66 12.14
C ILE A 657 -7.67 -11.43 11.41
N THR A 658 -6.54 -10.92 11.86
CA THR A 658 -5.72 -9.96 11.13
C THR A 658 -4.27 -10.41 11.23
N ILE A 659 -3.78 -11.03 10.17
CA ILE A 659 -2.41 -11.54 10.10
C ILE A 659 -1.78 -11.03 8.80
N SER A 660 -0.68 -10.30 8.91
CA SER A 660 0.05 -9.84 7.71
C SER A 660 0.56 -11.05 6.93
N GLY A 661 0.09 -11.21 5.69
CA GLY A 661 0.44 -12.33 4.82
C GLY A 661 -0.60 -13.45 4.74
N VAL A 662 -1.71 -13.35 5.47
CA VAL A 662 -2.85 -14.28 5.39
C VAL A 662 -4.11 -13.50 5.01
N PRO A 663 -4.88 -13.91 3.98
CA PRO A 663 -6.19 -13.34 3.68
C PRO A 663 -7.13 -13.50 4.88
N LYS A 664 -7.83 -12.43 5.26
CA LYS A 664 -8.61 -12.41 6.51
C LYS A 664 -9.71 -13.47 6.54
N GLU A 665 -10.54 -13.52 5.50
CA GLU A 665 -11.69 -14.42 5.43
C GLU A 665 -11.25 -15.88 5.30
N ASP A 666 -10.35 -16.18 4.36
CA ASP A 666 -9.90 -17.56 4.11
C ASP A 666 -9.14 -18.11 5.32
N GLY A 667 -8.30 -17.27 5.95
CA GLY A 667 -7.59 -17.65 7.16
C GLY A 667 -8.53 -17.89 8.34
N ALA A 668 -9.57 -17.09 8.53
CA ALA A 668 -10.58 -17.31 9.56
C ALA A 668 -11.35 -18.60 9.29
N LYS A 669 -11.82 -18.83 8.06
CA LYS A 669 -12.50 -20.07 7.65
C LYS A 669 -11.63 -21.31 7.88
N GLU A 670 -10.34 -21.24 7.56
CA GLU A 670 -9.39 -22.34 7.80
C GLU A 670 -9.23 -22.64 9.30
N MET A 671 -9.08 -21.59 10.13
CA MET A 671 -8.98 -21.77 11.59
C MET A 671 -10.25 -22.36 12.17
N ILE A 672 -11.43 -21.87 11.80
CA ILE A 672 -12.74 -22.40 12.21
C ILE A 672 -12.86 -23.89 11.83
N SER A 673 -12.52 -24.25 10.58
CA SER A 673 -12.58 -25.63 10.12
C SER A 673 -11.65 -26.56 10.92
N LYS A 674 -10.40 -26.10 11.18
CA LYS A 674 -9.43 -26.88 11.98
C LYS A 674 -9.85 -26.98 13.45
N ALA A 675 -10.42 -25.94 14.02
CA ALA A 675 -10.95 -25.92 15.38
C ALA A 675 -12.11 -26.92 15.55
N LYS A 676 -13.06 -26.91 14.62
CA LYS A 676 -14.18 -27.84 14.60
C LYS A 676 -13.71 -29.30 14.56
N LYS A 677 -12.67 -29.63 13.77
CA LYS A 677 -12.08 -30.98 13.70
C LYS A 677 -11.41 -31.39 15.02
N LYS A 678 -10.88 -30.44 15.80
CA LYS A 678 -10.21 -30.68 17.09
C LYS A 678 -11.14 -30.59 18.30
N GLY A 679 -12.37 -30.10 18.12
CA GLY A 679 -13.33 -29.87 19.22
C GLY A 679 -12.92 -28.76 20.17
N VAL A 680 -12.26 -27.70 19.67
CA VAL A 680 -11.82 -26.52 20.41
C VAL A 680 -12.36 -25.25 19.76
N GLU A 681 -12.29 -24.13 20.46
CA GLU A 681 -12.65 -22.82 19.86
C GLU A 681 -11.54 -22.30 18.93
N PRO A 682 -11.87 -21.57 17.84
CA PRO A 682 -10.88 -21.06 16.89
C PRO A 682 -9.77 -20.24 17.53
N ILE A 683 -10.08 -19.37 18.48
CA ILE A 683 -9.13 -18.52 19.19
C ILE A 683 -8.04 -19.31 19.94
N GLU A 684 -8.37 -20.52 20.43
CA GLU A 684 -7.41 -21.39 21.12
C GLU A 684 -6.32 -21.97 20.19
N LEU A 685 -6.58 -21.95 18.88
CA LEU A 685 -5.60 -22.33 17.86
C LEU A 685 -4.67 -21.19 17.47
N PHE A 686 -4.98 -19.94 17.89
CA PHE A 686 -4.16 -18.77 17.61
C PHE A 686 -2.94 -18.75 18.53
N LYS A 687 -1.93 -19.52 18.18
CA LYS A 687 -0.69 -19.65 18.94
C LYS A 687 0.50 -19.97 18.03
N PRO A 688 1.74 -19.72 18.49
CA PRO A 688 2.94 -20.06 17.73
C PRO A 688 2.92 -21.52 17.27
N GLY A 689 3.27 -21.74 16.01
CA GLY A 689 3.29 -23.06 15.39
C GLY A 689 2.03 -23.45 14.62
N PHE A 690 0.93 -22.68 14.68
CA PHE A 690 -0.22 -22.91 13.80
C PHE A 690 0.18 -22.67 12.35
N VAL A 691 -0.23 -23.58 11.46
CA VAL A 691 0.08 -23.51 10.02
C VAL A 691 -1.21 -23.30 9.23
N PHE A 692 -1.26 -22.22 8.46
CA PHE A 692 -2.25 -22.01 7.40
C PHE A 692 -1.77 -22.77 6.17
N GLU A 693 -2.50 -23.78 5.77
CA GLU A 693 -2.11 -24.67 4.67
C GLU A 693 -2.73 -24.27 3.33
N ASN A 694 -3.96 -23.71 3.37
CA ASN A 694 -4.75 -23.38 2.18
C ASN A 694 -5.05 -21.88 2.07
N SER A 695 -4.66 -21.08 3.06
CA SER A 695 -4.92 -19.65 3.12
C SER A 695 -3.64 -18.81 3.03
N GLY A 696 -2.55 -19.43 2.58
CA GLY A 696 -1.30 -18.70 2.34
C GLY A 696 -1.45 -17.75 1.16
N LYS A 697 -0.74 -16.61 1.22
CA LYS A 697 -0.67 -15.67 0.12
C LYS A 697 -0.01 -16.35 -1.09
N LEU A 698 -0.59 -16.20 -2.29
CA LEU A 698 0.06 -16.58 -3.53
C LEU A 698 1.39 -15.83 -3.66
N MET A 699 2.48 -16.58 -3.80
CA MET A 699 3.83 -16.06 -4.00
C MET A 699 4.17 -16.13 -5.49
N PRO A 700 4.52 -15.00 -6.13
CA PRO A 700 5.00 -15.01 -7.50
C PRO A 700 6.46 -15.46 -7.56
N ILE A 701 6.75 -16.45 -8.37
CA ILE A 701 8.12 -16.84 -8.78
C ILE A 701 8.35 -16.27 -10.17
N TYR A 702 9.29 -15.32 -10.27
CA TYR A 702 9.61 -14.66 -11.54
C TYR A 702 10.82 -15.31 -12.20
N HIS A 703 10.69 -15.58 -13.50
CA HIS A 703 11.74 -16.12 -14.36
C HIS A 703 12.06 -15.09 -15.46
N ASP A 704 12.95 -14.14 -15.18
CA ASP A 704 13.29 -13.05 -16.13
C ASP A 704 14.31 -13.49 -17.18
N THR A 705 15.24 -14.35 -16.78
CA THR A 705 16.36 -14.80 -17.63
C THR A 705 16.39 -16.31 -17.81
N PHE A 706 15.47 -17.04 -17.19
CA PHE A 706 15.45 -18.49 -17.25
C PHE A 706 14.78 -18.97 -18.53
N ASP A 707 15.39 -19.93 -19.19
CA ASP A 707 14.88 -20.62 -20.38
C ASP A 707 14.73 -22.10 -20.04
N TYR A 708 13.47 -22.57 -19.96
CA TYR A 708 13.13 -23.96 -19.70
C TYR A 708 13.33 -24.86 -20.94
N GLY A 709 13.50 -24.25 -22.12
CA GLY A 709 13.53 -24.96 -23.39
C GLY A 709 12.16 -25.54 -23.75
N ASP A 710 12.18 -26.63 -24.51
CA ASP A 710 10.97 -27.31 -24.94
C ASP A 710 10.44 -28.20 -23.82
N VAL A 711 9.18 -27.99 -23.43
CA VAL A 711 8.52 -28.68 -22.32
C VAL A 711 7.24 -29.33 -22.82
N ASP A 712 7.06 -30.63 -22.50
CA ASP A 712 5.82 -31.36 -22.76
C ASP A 712 4.78 -31.03 -21.68
N ILE A 713 3.62 -30.54 -22.13
CA ILE A 713 2.51 -30.16 -21.26
C ILE A 713 1.32 -31.04 -21.59
N THR A 714 0.87 -31.82 -20.60
CA THR A 714 -0.31 -32.69 -20.73
C THR A 714 -1.51 -32.01 -20.06
N ASP A 715 -2.57 -31.81 -20.84
CA ASP A 715 -3.78 -31.16 -20.38
C ASP A 715 -4.70 -32.08 -19.53
N LEU A 716 -5.79 -31.50 -19.03
CA LEU A 716 -6.81 -32.20 -18.23
C LEU A 716 -7.52 -33.35 -18.99
N TYR A 717 -7.42 -33.41 -20.31
CA TYR A 717 -8.00 -34.49 -21.16
C TYR A 717 -6.96 -35.54 -21.54
N GLY A 718 -5.69 -35.35 -21.17
CA GLY A 718 -4.60 -36.27 -21.50
C GLY A 718 -3.91 -35.97 -22.84
N ASN A 719 -4.21 -34.86 -23.50
CA ASN A 719 -3.51 -34.44 -24.70
C ASN A 719 -2.19 -33.75 -24.32
N THR A 720 -1.13 -34.05 -25.06
CA THR A 720 0.20 -33.50 -24.79
C THR A 720 0.67 -32.70 -25.99
N ILE A 721 1.15 -31.49 -25.72
CA ILE A 721 1.87 -30.65 -26.69
C ILE A 721 3.25 -30.30 -26.16
N THR A 722 4.16 -29.92 -27.04
CA THR A 722 5.49 -29.42 -26.69
C THR A 722 5.49 -27.91 -26.90
N GLU A 723 5.78 -27.14 -25.85
CA GLU A 723 5.91 -25.66 -25.91
C GLU A 723 7.30 -25.23 -25.44
N HIS A 724 7.85 -24.18 -26.06
CA HIS A 724 9.09 -23.55 -25.63
C HIS A 724 8.76 -22.49 -24.56
N VAL A 725 9.29 -22.70 -23.36
CA VAL A 725 8.98 -21.87 -22.19
C VAL A 725 10.18 -21.01 -21.79
N THR A 726 10.01 -19.68 -21.86
CA THR A 726 11.00 -18.69 -21.48
C THR A 726 10.51 -17.86 -20.29
N SER A 727 10.85 -16.56 -20.24
CA SER A 727 10.40 -15.65 -19.16
C SER A 727 8.92 -15.77 -18.83
N SER A 728 8.62 -15.98 -17.54
CA SER A 728 7.24 -16.12 -17.05
C SER A 728 7.12 -15.74 -15.57
N VAL A 729 5.92 -15.82 -15.04
CA VAL A 729 5.65 -15.76 -13.60
C VAL A 729 4.73 -16.89 -13.19
N CYS A 730 5.16 -17.74 -12.27
CA CYS A 730 4.35 -18.79 -11.67
C CYS A 730 3.79 -18.30 -10.34
N LEU A 731 2.48 -18.47 -10.14
CA LEU A 731 1.85 -18.22 -8.84
C LEU A 731 1.79 -19.52 -8.05
N VAL A 732 2.46 -19.56 -6.90
CA VAL A 732 2.47 -20.72 -6.01
C VAL A 732 1.82 -20.39 -4.68
N GLU A 733 1.05 -21.34 -4.16
CA GLU A 733 0.48 -21.23 -2.82
C GLU A 733 1.59 -21.41 -1.78
N THR A 734 1.60 -20.55 -0.77
CA THR A 734 2.54 -20.68 0.34
C THR A 734 1.80 -21.06 1.60
N LYS A 735 2.39 -21.95 2.39
CA LYS A 735 1.95 -22.17 3.75
C LYS A 735 2.45 -21.04 4.63
N TYR A 736 1.60 -20.53 5.51
CA TYR A 736 2.00 -19.52 6.48
C TYR A 736 2.03 -20.15 7.88
N LYS A 737 3.21 -20.15 8.51
CA LYS A 737 3.36 -20.60 9.90
C LYS A 737 3.25 -19.38 10.83
N LEU A 738 2.28 -19.43 11.71
CA LEU A 738 2.12 -18.38 12.73
C LEU A 738 3.25 -18.48 13.75
N GLY A 739 3.95 -17.37 13.99
CA GLY A 739 5.07 -17.30 14.91
C GLY A 739 5.23 -15.91 15.49
N LEU A 740 5.86 -15.85 16.66
CA LEU A 740 6.38 -14.62 17.22
C LEU A 740 7.59 -14.17 16.39
N THR A 741 7.88 -12.87 16.38
CA THR A 741 9.19 -12.40 15.94
C THR A 741 10.25 -12.88 16.94
N GLU A 742 11.50 -13.15 16.49
CA GLU A 742 12.57 -13.60 17.39
C GLU A 742 12.73 -12.65 18.58
N GLU A 743 12.71 -11.34 18.36
CA GLU A 743 12.83 -10.33 19.40
C GLU A 743 11.69 -10.40 20.45
N TYR A 744 10.51 -10.75 20.01
CA TYR A 744 9.34 -10.86 20.90
C TYR A 744 9.33 -12.19 21.66
N PHE A 745 9.82 -13.25 21.04
CA PHE A 745 9.99 -14.54 21.66
C PHE A 745 11.00 -14.46 22.82
N ASP A 746 12.12 -13.79 22.61
CA ASP A 746 13.15 -13.60 23.63
C ASP A 746 12.60 -12.79 24.81
N LEU A 747 11.82 -11.72 24.54
CA LEU A 747 11.21 -10.92 25.60
C LEU A 747 10.17 -11.70 26.43
N VAL A 748 9.32 -12.49 25.78
CA VAL A 748 8.32 -13.33 26.50
C VAL A 748 9.01 -14.35 27.39
N ASN A 749 10.08 -15.00 26.90
CA ASN A 749 10.87 -15.92 27.71
C ASN A 749 11.57 -15.21 28.88
N ASP A 750 12.08 -14.00 28.65
CA ASP A 750 12.70 -13.21 29.72
C ASP A 750 11.69 -12.78 30.79
N CYS A 751 10.48 -12.39 30.40
CA CYS A 751 9.40 -12.06 31.32
C CYS A 751 8.93 -13.29 32.13
N GLU A 752 8.81 -14.47 31.49
CA GLU A 752 8.49 -15.70 32.23
C GLU A 752 9.58 -16.08 33.21
N THR A 753 10.85 -15.91 32.84
CA THR A 753 11.99 -16.14 33.71
C THR A 753 12.00 -15.15 34.89
N TYR A 754 11.71 -13.88 34.65
CA TYR A 754 11.64 -12.85 35.69
C TYR A 754 10.48 -13.08 36.66
N LEU A 755 9.30 -13.47 36.16
CA LEU A 755 8.17 -13.88 36.99
C LEU A 755 8.48 -15.12 37.85
N LEU A 756 9.22 -16.09 37.32
CA LEU A 756 9.66 -17.27 38.07
C LEU A 756 10.63 -16.87 39.18
N TYR A 757 11.58 -15.96 38.94
CA TYR A 757 12.50 -15.45 39.97
C TYR A 757 11.76 -14.63 41.02
N ALA A 758 10.85 -13.74 40.62
CA ALA A 758 10.05 -12.93 41.56
C ALA A 758 9.13 -13.79 42.44
N LEU A 759 8.66 -14.95 41.97
CA LEU A 759 7.84 -15.90 42.73
C LEU A 759 8.69 -16.81 43.65
N THR A 760 9.98 -16.98 43.37
CA THR A 760 10.90 -17.77 44.20
C THR A 760 11.49 -16.98 45.39
N ASP A 761 11.57 -15.64 45.27
CA ASP A 761 12.01 -14.76 46.35
C ASP A 761 10.92 -14.44 47.40
N ILE A 762 9.68 -14.93 47.23
CA ILE A 762 8.55 -14.79 48.14
C ILE A 762 8.38 -16.07 49.02
N LYS A 763 9.43 -16.88 49.19
CA LYS A 763 9.39 -17.99 50.14
C LYS A 763 10.30 -17.76 51.34
#